data_7f04cb2002c93b6f46636ddcb3c7938c
#
_entry.id   7f04cb2002c93b6f46636ddcb3c7938c
#
_cell.length_a   1.000
_cell.length_b   1.000
_cell.length_c   1.000
_cell.angle_alpha   90.00
_cell.angle_beta   90.00
_cell.angle_gamma   90.00
#
_symmetry.space_group_name_H-M   'P 1'
#
loop_
_entity.id
_entity.type
_entity.pdbx_description
1 polymer ?
#
loop_
_entity_poly.entity_id
_entity_poly.type
_entity_poly.pdbx_seq_one_letter_code
_entity_poly.pdbx_strand_id
1 'polypeptide(L)'
;MAVEKMWMMRASGKLEQLDAFIDRCCLDGRVQVEPASEFIARSMGYTPLSEPNPYAERLAAAQEVAQAFGRELHYRDEVRDSRDDAQVDTQLLSAMSNQVKELQDKRTALLAEKDEDARAVRDLQHFVQMNLPLNELYESKFIRFRFGRMPAENLEKLKRFEQDPYLLFFPCSREGEEVWGVYFAPVNKADEVDRLFAALYFQRLRLPQAFDTPEKAMAEYQRRLDEAVAQLDAIDEQLRKFWDEQQDACDYMYSRLLYRNALHEIRSQAVVHGEYFFLCGWVPVKEDAAVRAAAESVGVELTLEKPSASSKPPTKMKNSCIIRPYEEFVEMYGIPGYHDIDPTLFLSVVYTVLFGIMFADLGQGLCVAALGLLLWLKSRNRMGGILLRCGLSSAVFGTLFGSVFGNEEALDGFYETVLHMEKPITIMQDITLILVTAIGIGVFLLIVAMGLNIAACLKRRQVGEALFSENGLTGIVVYVCLVLQILKFMGGDLFAVIPSAWITWPLVAGFVILYFKEILIGLVEHKPDWKPESWGDYLLANLFELIEYVLSYFSNTVSFLRVGAFVLVHAGMMLVVYSMAPAAGFGRILVLVLGNLLIMGIEGVLTYIQVLRLGFYEMFSRFYQGDGQPFHAFRLGDTVRQKQA
;
A
#
# COMPACT_ATOMS: atom_id res chain seq x y z
N MET A 1 -5.70 -27.43 -8.14
CA MET A 1 -4.77 -26.92 -7.11
C MET A 1 -4.25 -25.59 -7.59
N ALA A 2 -4.45 -24.54 -6.83
CA ALA A 2 -4.08 -23.16 -7.24
C ALA A 2 -2.61 -22.82 -6.96
N VAL A 3 -1.87 -23.71 -6.27
CA VAL A 3 -0.42 -23.58 -6.03
C VAL A 3 0.33 -24.39 -7.09
N GLU A 4 1.30 -23.76 -7.74
CA GLU A 4 2.16 -24.44 -8.75
C GLU A 4 3.16 -25.36 -8.04
N LYS A 5 3.34 -26.56 -8.57
CA LYS A 5 4.31 -27.53 -8.01
C LYS A 5 5.73 -27.07 -8.31
N MET A 6 6.63 -27.20 -7.32
CA MET A 6 8.03 -26.82 -7.40
C MET A 6 8.93 -28.05 -7.37
N TRP A 7 10.08 -27.97 -8.06
CA TRP A 7 11.20 -28.86 -7.95
C TRP A 7 12.33 -28.17 -7.20
N MET A 8 12.99 -28.91 -6.33
CA MET A 8 14.29 -28.51 -5.77
C MET A 8 15.36 -28.73 -6.80
N MET A 9 15.99 -27.66 -7.26
CA MET A 9 17.10 -27.66 -8.19
C MET A 9 18.42 -27.74 -7.43
N ARG A 10 19.28 -28.65 -7.86
CA ARG A 10 20.68 -28.71 -7.49
C ARG A 10 21.52 -28.74 -8.75
N ALA A 11 22.33 -27.73 -8.95
CA ALA A 11 23.23 -27.62 -10.10
C ALA A 11 24.69 -27.75 -9.63
N SER A 12 25.49 -28.54 -10.34
CA SER A 12 26.93 -28.70 -10.09
C SER A 12 27.71 -28.69 -11.39
N GLY A 13 28.85 -28.02 -11.39
CA GLY A 13 29.71 -27.89 -12.58
C GLY A 13 31.03 -27.23 -12.23
N LYS A 14 31.87 -27.01 -13.25
CA LYS A 14 33.13 -26.27 -13.06
C LYS A 14 32.85 -24.80 -12.84
N LEU A 15 33.63 -24.13 -12.00
CA LEU A 15 33.47 -22.71 -11.66
C LEU A 15 33.41 -21.78 -12.88
N GLU A 16 34.15 -22.12 -13.97
CA GLU A 16 34.13 -21.39 -15.24
C GLU A 16 32.77 -21.40 -15.94
N GLN A 17 31.93 -22.40 -15.65
CA GLN A 17 30.61 -22.57 -16.26
C GLN A 17 29.50 -21.84 -15.46
N LEU A 18 29.80 -21.35 -14.25
CA LEU A 18 28.81 -20.78 -13.34
C LEU A 18 28.11 -19.57 -13.95
N ASP A 19 28.87 -18.62 -14.48
CA ASP A 19 28.31 -17.36 -15.03
C ASP A 19 27.42 -17.64 -16.26
N ALA A 20 27.84 -18.55 -17.14
CA ALA A 20 27.03 -18.97 -18.29
C ALA A 20 25.76 -19.74 -17.89
N PHE A 21 25.83 -20.52 -16.79
CA PHE A 21 24.67 -21.21 -16.24
C PHE A 21 23.68 -20.22 -15.62
N ILE A 22 24.16 -19.24 -14.83
CA ILE A 22 23.33 -18.21 -14.24
C ILE A 22 22.60 -17.42 -15.33
N ASP A 23 23.34 -17.00 -16.37
CA ASP A 23 22.79 -16.22 -17.47
C ASP A 23 21.63 -16.96 -18.19
N ARG A 24 21.82 -18.26 -18.52
CA ARG A 24 20.82 -19.01 -19.27
C ARG A 24 19.68 -19.58 -18.46
N CYS A 25 19.87 -19.81 -17.15
CA CYS A 25 18.89 -20.47 -16.31
C CYS A 25 18.21 -19.54 -15.29
N CYS A 26 18.95 -18.60 -14.70
CA CYS A 26 18.51 -17.90 -13.49
C CYS A 26 17.98 -16.47 -13.77
N LEU A 27 18.45 -15.79 -14.83
CA LEU A 27 18.12 -14.40 -15.12
C LEU A 27 16.78 -14.20 -15.87
N ASP A 28 16.14 -15.28 -16.34
CA ASP A 28 14.90 -15.23 -17.11
C ASP A 28 13.61 -15.35 -16.29
N GLY A 29 13.69 -15.30 -14.97
CA GLY A 29 12.53 -15.43 -14.09
C GLY A 29 12.00 -16.87 -13.96
N ARG A 30 12.83 -17.86 -14.23
CA ARG A 30 12.46 -19.31 -14.18
C ARG A 30 12.86 -19.97 -12.88
N VAL A 31 13.94 -19.50 -12.25
CA VAL A 31 14.55 -20.11 -11.07
C VAL A 31 14.62 -19.09 -9.95
N GLN A 32 14.15 -19.46 -8.77
CA GLN A 32 14.47 -18.75 -7.55
C GLN A 32 15.68 -19.43 -6.90
N VAL A 33 16.80 -18.74 -6.86
CA VAL A 33 18.03 -19.23 -6.25
C VAL A 33 17.95 -19.00 -4.74
N GLU A 34 18.45 -19.97 -3.98
CA GLU A 34 18.59 -19.89 -2.52
C GLU A 34 20.03 -20.17 -2.10
N PRO A 35 20.46 -19.66 -0.93
CA PRO A 35 21.81 -19.89 -0.45
C PRO A 35 22.11 -21.38 -0.33
N ALA A 36 23.01 -21.89 -1.14
CA ALA A 36 23.39 -23.32 -1.11
C ALA A 36 23.96 -23.75 0.25
N SER A 37 24.45 -22.79 1.04
CA SER A 37 24.93 -23.03 2.42
C SER A 37 23.84 -23.52 3.39
N GLU A 38 22.57 -23.29 3.09
CA GLU A 38 21.43 -23.80 3.89
C GLU A 38 21.18 -25.29 3.66
N PHE A 39 21.50 -25.77 2.45
CA PHE A 39 21.25 -27.17 2.03
C PHE A 39 22.46 -28.09 2.14
N ILE A 40 23.66 -27.51 2.23
CA ILE A 40 24.91 -28.25 2.27
C ILE A 40 25.62 -28.01 3.63
N ALA A 41 25.86 -29.07 4.35
CA ALA A 41 26.54 -29.00 5.67
C ALA A 41 27.94 -28.41 5.53
N ARG A 42 28.28 -27.40 6.33
CA ARG A 42 29.63 -26.77 6.38
C ARG A 42 30.76 -27.78 6.68
N SER A 43 30.43 -28.93 7.26
CA SER A 43 31.37 -30.00 7.58
C SER A 43 32.00 -30.71 6.37
N MET A 44 31.48 -30.46 5.14
CA MET A 44 31.98 -31.12 3.92
C MET A 44 33.01 -30.29 3.14
N GLY A 45 33.57 -29.22 3.72
CA GLY A 45 34.62 -28.43 3.06
C GLY A 45 34.14 -27.46 1.97
N TYR A 46 32.84 -27.16 1.94
CA TYR A 46 32.28 -26.17 1.04
C TYR A 46 32.48 -24.76 1.59
N THR A 47 32.90 -23.84 0.73
CA THR A 47 33.08 -22.41 1.06
C THR A 47 32.10 -21.56 0.26
N PRO A 48 31.39 -20.60 0.89
CA PRO A 48 30.56 -19.64 0.16
C PRO A 48 31.41 -18.78 -0.76
N LEU A 49 30.92 -18.47 -1.93
CA LEU A 49 31.56 -17.57 -2.90
C LEU A 49 31.26 -16.11 -2.51
N SER A 50 31.86 -15.66 -1.40
CA SER A 50 31.62 -14.34 -0.81
C SER A 50 32.65 -13.34 -1.30
N GLU A 51 32.50 -12.84 -2.53
CA GLU A 51 33.27 -11.72 -3.06
C GLU A 51 32.51 -10.40 -2.85
N PRO A 52 33.20 -9.27 -2.56
CA PRO A 52 32.54 -7.98 -2.47
C PRO A 52 31.96 -7.59 -3.84
N ASN A 53 30.73 -7.09 -3.85
CA ASN A 53 30.04 -6.73 -5.08
C ASN A 53 30.53 -5.36 -5.60
N PRO A 54 31.31 -5.30 -6.69
CA PRO A 54 31.83 -4.04 -7.22
C PRO A 54 30.82 -3.26 -8.06
N TYR A 55 29.66 -3.87 -8.37
CA TYR A 55 28.66 -3.29 -9.28
C TYR A 55 27.55 -2.55 -8.54
N ALA A 56 27.26 -2.90 -7.28
CA ALA A 56 26.17 -2.33 -6.51
C ALA A 56 26.34 -0.81 -6.29
N GLU A 57 27.53 -0.35 -5.91
CA GLU A 57 27.82 1.06 -5.70
C GLU A 57 27.72 1.86 -7.02
N ARG A 58 28.23 1.28 -8.13
CA ARG A 58 28.16 1.92 -9.44
C ARG A 58 26.74 2.02 -9.97
N LEU A 59 25.92 1.00 -9.72
CA LEU A 59 24.51 0.99 -10.08
C LEU A 59 23.74 2.06 -9.31
N ALA A 60 24.00 2.19 -8.01
CA ALA A 60 23.42 3.25 -7.18
C ALA A 60 23.82 4.63 -7.68
N ALA A 61 25.12 4.85 -7.98
CA ALA A 61 25.62 6.12 -8.51
C ALA A 61 24.99 6.46 -9.88
N ALA A 62 24.78 5.48 -10.77
CA ALA A 62 24.10 5.71 -12.05
C ALA A 62 22.63 6.12 -11.84
N GLN A 63 21.94 5.53 -10.85
CA GLN A 63 20.59 5.92 -10.49
C GLN A 63 20.51 7.32 -9.88
N GLU A 64 21.45 7.68 -9.00
CA GLU A 64 21.54 9.03 -8.43
C GLU A 64 21.76 10.10 -9.52
N VAL A 65 22.64 9.84 -10.48
CA VAL A 65 22.87 10.74 -11.62
C VAL A 65 21.58 10.92 -12.42
N ALA A 66 20.88 9.85 -12.78
CA ALA A 66 19.63 9.94 -13.53
C ALA A 66 18.54 10.70 -12.75
N GLN A 67 18.45 10.44 -11.45
CA GLN A 67 17.50 11.13 -10.57
C GLN A 67 17.81 12.63 -10.45
N ALA A 68 19.09 13.00 -10.46
CA ALA A 68 19.53 14.40 -10.46
C ALA A 68 19.11 15.15 -11.74
N PHE A 69 18.98 14.45 -12.87
CA PHE A 69 18.39 14.98 -14.09
C PHE A 69 16.85 14.95 -14.12
N GLY A 70 16.19 14.34 -13.12
CA GLY A 70 14.74 14.09 -13.12
C GLY A 70 14.30 13.12 -14.22
N ARG A 71 15.18 12.18 -14.61
CA ARG A 71 14.98 11.22 -15.68
C ARG A 71 15.10 9.79 -15.17
N GLU A 72 14.48 8.85 -15.91
CA GLU A 72 14.50 7.42 -15.63
C GLU A 72 15.42 6.70 -16.62
N LEU A 73 16.15 5.70 -16.09
CA LEU A 73 16.98 4.80 -16.89
C LEU A 73 16.15 3.60 -17.34
N HIS A 74 16.30 3.20 -18.60
CA HIS A 74 15.56 2.09 -19.17
C HIS A 74 16.49 0.89 -19.43
N TYR A 75 16.00 -0.30 -19.07
CA TYR A 75 16.71 -1.54 -19.35
C TYR A 75 16.55 -1.95 -20.82
N ARG A 76 17.67 -2.35 -21.46
CA ARG A 76 17.71 -2.85 -22.85
C ARG A 76 18.24 -4.28 -22.87
N ASP A 77 17.44 -5.20 -23.44
CA ASP A 77 17.75 -6.63 -23.50
C ASP A 77 18.99 -6.97 -24.36
N GLU A 78 19.37 -6.11 -25.29
CA GLU A 78 20.48 -6.30 -26.22
C GLU A 78 21.88 -6.36 -25.58
N VAL A 79 21.95 -6.04 -24.28
CA VAL A 79 23.21 -5.93 -23.53
C VAL A 79 23.78 -7.27 -23.08
N ARG A 80 23.00 -8.36 -23.10
CA ARG A 80 23.48 -9.69 -22.65
C ARG A 80 24.70 -10.20 -23.43
N ASP A 81 24.82 -9.86 -24.71
CA ASP A 81 25.94 -10.26 -25.57
C ASP A 81 27.10 -9.27 -25.62
N SER A 82 27.03 -8.15 -24.89
CA SER A 82 28.06 -7.11 -24.94
C SER A 82 29.30 -7.49 -24.11
N ARG A 83 30.50 -7.18 -24.66
CA ARG A 83 31.78 -7.33 -23.93
C ARG A 83 31.82 -6.41 -22.71
N ASP A 84 32.65 -6.81 -21.75
CA ASP A 84 32.83 -6.07 -20.49
C ASP A 84 33.65 -4.78 -20.74
N ASP A 85 32.95 -3.66 -20.87
CA ASP A 85 33.55 -2.33 -21.02
C ASP A 85 33.56 -1.56 -19.66
N ALA A 86 33.90 -2.27 -18.58
CA ALA A 86 33.87 -1.72 -17.21
C ALA A 86 34.67 -0.41 -17.03
N GLN A 87 35.73 -0.21 -17.83
CA GLN A 87 36.49 1.01 -17.83
C GLN A 87 35.74 2.18 -18.50
N VAL A 88 35.08 1.89 -19.64
CA VAL A 88 34.26 2.88 -20.36
C VAL A 88 33.06 3.29 -19.52
N ASP A 89 32.39 2.34 -18.89
CA ASP A 89 31.26 2.62 -18.00
C ASP A 89 31.67 3.47 -16.79
N THR A 90 32.83 3.19 -16.19
CA THR A 90 33.35 3.97 -15.06
C THR A 90 33.73 5.39 -15.48
N GLN A 91 34.33 5.56 -16.64
CA GLN A 91 34.71 6.89 -17.20
C GLN A 91 33.46 7.70 -17.53
N LEU A 92 32.47 7.10 -18.18
CA LEU A 92 31.19 7.74 -18.50
C LEU A 92 30.49 8.19 -17.23
N LEU A 93 30.34 7.30 -16.24
CA LEU A 93 29.69 7.61 -14.97
C LEU A 93 30.39 8.74 -14.21
N SER A 94 31.71 8.72 -14.15
CA SER A 94 32.48 9.77 -13.48
C SER A 94 32.39 11.12 -14.21
N ALA A 95 32.41 11.12 -15.55
CA ALA A 95 32.23 12.33 -16.34
C ALA A 95 30.85 12.95 -16.13
N MET A 96 29.82 12.13 -16.16
CA MET A 96 28.43 12.55 -15.93
C MET A 96 28.23 13.08 -14.50
N SER A 97 28.72 12.36 -13.49
CA SER A 97 28.60 12.77 -12.08
C SER A 97 29.30 14.13 -11.84
N ASN A 98 30.47 14.34 -12.39
CA ASN A 98 31.20 15.61 -12.25
C ASN A 98 30.44 16.76 -12.92
N GLN A 99 29.94 16.56 -14.13
CA GLN A 99 29.22 17.60 -14.87
C GLN A 99 27.86 17.93 -14.21
N VAL A 100 27.14 16.93 -13.74
CA VAL A 100 25.90 17.14 -12.96
C VAL A 100 26.21 17.95 -11.72
N LYS A 101 27.21 17.56 -10.95
CA LYS A 101 27.60 18.25 -9.73
C LYS A 101 27.94 19.72 -9.98
N GLU A 102 28.73 20.00 -11.01
CA GLU A 102 29.08 21.37 -11.37
C GLU A 102 27.87 22.23 -11.72
N LEU A 103 26.94 21.68 -12.53
CA LEU A 103 25.72 22.38 -12.92
C LEU A 103 24.74 22.55 -11.74
N GLN A 104 24.65 21.57 -10.86
CA GLN A 104 23.81 21.65 -9.64
C GLN A 104 24.36 22.65 -8.63
N ASP A 105 25.68 22.69 -8.44
CA ASP A 105 26.31 23.68 -7.56
C ASP A 105 26.05 25.12 -8.08
N LYS A 106 26.17 25.34 -9.39
CA LYS A 106 25.83 26.62 -10.03
C LYS A 106 24.32 26.94 -9.87
N ARG A 107 23.47 25.96 -10.09
CA ARG A 107 22.00 26.11 -9.92
C ARG A 107 21.62 26.46 -8.48
N THR A 108 22.23 25.82 -7.51
CA THR A 108 22.00 26.08 -6.08
C THR A 108 22.44 27.48 -5.67
N ALA A 109 23.58 27.93 -6.16
CA ALA A 109 24.06 29.27 -5.93
C ALA A 109 23.12 30.33 -6.53
N LEU A 110 22.68 30.14 -7.78
CA LEU A 110 21.74 31.04 -8.46
C LEU A 110 20.34 31.04 -7.80
N LEU A 111 19.87 29.92 -7.28
CA LEU A 111 18.60 29.86 -6.52
C LEU A 111 18.70 30.66 -5.22
N ALA A 112 19.83 30.58 -4.52
CA ALA A 112 20.05 31.36 -3.30
C ALA A 112 20.09 32.87 -3.61
N GLU A 113 20.78 33.29 -4.68
CA GLU A 113 20.83 34.68 -5.16
C GLU A 113 19.43 35.15 -5.58
N LYS A 114 18.69 34.37 -6.36
CA LYS A 114 17.31 34.66 -6.75
C LYS A 114 16.40 34.88 -5.53
N ASP A 115 16.51 34.01 -4.50
CA ASP A 115 15.67 34.12 -3.30
C ASP A 115 16.02 35.36 -2.46
N GLU A 116 17.32 35.76 -2.44
CA GLU A 116 17.80 36.98 -1.78
C GLU A 116 17.28 38.20 -2.51
N ASP A 117 17.48 38.29 -3.83
CA ASP A 117 17.05 39.41 -4.65
C ASP A 117 15.52 39.54 -4.67
N ALA A 118 14.76 38.41 -4.72
CA ALA A 118 13.30 38.41 -4.61
C ALA A 118 12.80 38.94 -3.26
N ARG A 119 13.53 38.68 -2.17
CA ARG A 119 13.21 39.29 -0.87
C ARG A 119 13.50 40.78 -0.88
N ALA A 120 14.65 41.20 -1.43
CA ALA A 120 15.02 42.60 -1.53
C ALA A 120 13.99 43.40 -2.36
N VAL A 121 13.51 42.87 -3.48
CA VAL A 121 12.45 43.48 -4.30
C VAL A 121 11.15 43.62 -3.50
N ARG A 122 10.71 42.57 -2.79
CA ARG A 122 9.50 42.63 -1.96
C ARG A 122 9.62 43.69 -0.85
N ASP A 123 10.75 43.72 -0.16
CA ASP A 123 10.96 44.68 0.91
C ASP A 123 11.03 46.13 0.39
N LEU A 124 11.71 46.37 -0.73
CA LEU A 124 11.84 47.70 -1.36
C LEU A 124 10.52 48.22 -1.94
N GLN A 125 9.62 47.32 -2.41
CA GLN A 125 8.34 47.70 -2.98
C GLN A 125 7.49 48.59 -2.04
N HIS A 126 7.60 48.38 -0.73
CA HIS A 126 6.86 49.15 0.26
C HIS A 126 7.43 50.56 0.50
N PHE A 127 8.67 50.83 0.04
CA PHE A 127 9.33 52.10 0.25
C PHE A 127 9.55 52.93 -1.04
N VAL A 128 9.03 52.49 -2.18
CA VAL A 128 9.20 53.15 -3.49
C VAL A 128 8.69 54.61 -3.46
N GLN A 129 7.63 54.88 -2.68
CA GLN A 129 7.08 56.23 -2.56
C GLN A 129 8.01 57.21 -1.80
N MET A 130 9.05 56.72 -1.15
CA MET A 130 10.01 57.50 -0.40
C MET A 130 11.15 57.98 -1.33
N ASN A 131 11.01 59.19 -1.81
CA ASN A 131 11.99 59.79 -2.75
C ASN A 131 13.21 60.35 -2.01
N LEU A 132 13.82 59.57 -1.10
CA LEU A 132 15.02 59.94 -0.35
C LEU A 132 16.20 59.07 -0.77
N PRO A 133 17.40 59.66 -0.98
CA PRO A 133 18.58 58.88 -1.32
C PRO A 133 19.03 58.04 -0.11
N LEU A 134 19.02 56.70 -0.28
CA LEU A 134 19.43 55.76 0.77
C LEU A 134 20.87 55.98 1.20
N ASN A 135 21.75 56.34 0.29
CA ASN A 135 23.16 56.60 0.56
C ASN A 135 23.37 57.72 1.57
N GLU A 136 22.67 58.85 1.39
CA GLU A 136 22.76 59.99 2.32
C GLU A 136 22.19 59.67 3.70
N LEU A 137 21.16 58.82 3.75
CA LEU A 137 20.58 58.35 5.00
C LEU A 137 21.62 57.51 5.79
N TYR A 138 22.29 56.58 5.12
CA TYR A 138 23.28 55.71 5.78
C TYR A 138 24.57 56.44 6.19
N GLU A 139 24.95 57.54 5.51
CA GLU A 139 26.08 58.40 5.85
C GLU A 139 25.81 59.40 6.99
N SER A 140 24.56 59.56 7.40
CA SER A 140 24.17 60.49 8.46
C SER A 140 24.79 60.10 9.81
N LYS A 141 25.59 61.01 10.40
CA LYS A 141 26.25 60.83 11.72
C LYS A 141 25.37 61.23 12.91
N PHE A 142 24.32 62.00 12.70
CA PHE A 142 23.52 62.62 13.76
C PHE A 142 22.13 62.01 13.90
N ILE A 143 21.65 61.33 12.87
CA ILE A 143 20.31 60.74 12.84
C ILE A 143 20.44 59.23 12.62
N ARG A 144 19.77 58.46 13.44
CA ARG A 144 19.59 57.03 13.27
C ARG A 144 18.20 56.79 12.68
N PHE A 145 18.10 55.93 11.69
CA PHE A 145 16.84 55.54 11.07
C PHE A 145 16.70 54.04 11.03
N ARG A 146 15.47 53.56 10.97
CA ARG A 146 15.15 52.13 10.85
C ARG A 146 13.96 51.94 9.94
N PHE A 147 14.13 51.12 8.92
CA PHE A 147 13.06 50.59 8.10
C PHE A 147 12.42 49.37 8.78
N GLY A 148 11.11 49.21 8.58
CA GLY A 148 10.44 48.05 9.12
C GLY A 148 8.91 48.10 8.92
N ARG A 149 8.27 47.15 9.55
CA ARG A 149 6.83 47.01 9.55
C ARG A 149 6.28 46.83 10.96
N MET A 150 5.04 47.22 11.17
CA MET A 150 4.32 47.01 12.44
C MET A 150 2.83 46.81 12.18
N PRO A 151 2.08 46.16 13.14
CA PRO A 151 0.64 46.03 13.05
C PRO A 151 -0.04 47.41 12.94
N ALA A 152 -1.03 47.53 12.04
CA ALA A 152 -1.75 48.80 11.79
C ALA A 152 -2.47 49.34 13.03
N GLU A 153 -2.89 48.45 13.95
CA GLU A 153 -3.48 48.85 15.24
C GLU A 153 -2.53 49.68 16.11
N ASN A 154 -1.24 49.46 15.98
CA ASN A 154 -0.23 50.17 16.78
C ASN A 154 0.09 51.56 16.22
N LEU A 155 -0.31 51.86 14.98
CA LEU A 155 -0.22 53.21 14.43
C LEU A 155 -1.04 54.23 15.24
N GLU A 156 -2.23 53.84 15.70
CA GLU A 156 -3.07 54.69 16.56
C GLU A 156 -2.40 54.95 17.94
N LYS A 157 -1.65 53.97 18.46
CA LYS A 157 -0.90 54.17 19.71
C LYS A 157 0.28 55.12 19.49
N LEU A 158 0.89 55.08 18.33
CA LEU A 158 2.00 55.96 17.96
C LEU A 158 1.59 57.42 17.89
N LYS A 159 0.35 57.74 17.45
CA LYS A 159 -0.20 59.13 17.45
C LYS A 159 -0.15 59.81 18.82
N ARG A 160 -0.14 59.07 19.93
CA ARG A 160 -0.03 59.62 21.29
C ARG A 160 1.36 60.23 21.56
N PHE A 161 2.36 59.84 20.75
CA PHE A 161 3.72 60.34 20.83
C PHE A 161 4.08 61.34 19.73
N GLU A 162 3.10 61.84 18.99
CA GLU A 162 3.27 62.84 17.89
C GLU A 162 3.85 64.16 18.35
N GLN A 163 3.73 64.48 19.65
CA GLN A 163 4.30 65.69 20.24
C GLN A 163 5.75 65.50 20.72
N ASP A 164 6.35 64.32 20.61
CA ASP A 164 7.76 64.10 21.00
C ASP A 164 8.68 64.60 19.87
N PRO A 165 9.46 65.64 20.10
CA PRO A 165 10.31 66.24 19.08
C PRO A 165 11.48 65.31 18.62
N TYR A 166 11.69 64.19 19.29
CA TYR A 166 12.77 63.24 19.00
C TYR A 166 12.30 62.03 18.24
N LEU A 167 11.00 61.89 17.98
CA LEU A 167 10.41 60.73 17.30
C LEU A 167 9.70 61.20 16.04
N LEU A 168 10.17 60.69 14.91
CA LEU A 168 9.55 60.95 13.62
C LEU A 168 9.33 59.61 12.89
N PHE A 169 8.04 59.26 12.62
CA PHE A 169 7.68 58.08 11.85
C PHE A 169 6.97 58.45 10.57
N PHE A 170 7.45 57.89 9.47
CA PHE A 170 6.82 58.04 8.16
C PHE A 170 6.21 56.70 7.72
N PRO A 171 4.91 56.57 7.65
CA PRO A 171 4.26 55.41 7.04
C PRO A 171 4.43 55.53 5.51
N CYS A 172 5.01 54.47 4.91
CA CYS A 172 5.29 54.44 3.47
C CYS A 172 4.24 53.65 2.69
N SER A 173 3.79 52.52 3.22
CA SER A 173 2.73 51.71 2.59
C SER A 173 1.94 50.95 3.67
N ARG A 174 0.75 50.48 3.28
CA ARG A 174 -0.09 49.61 4.11
C ARG A 174 -0.52 48.39 3.29
N GLU A 175 -0.26 47.20 3.82
CA GLU A 175 -0.68 45.94 3.23
C GLU A 175 -1.43 45.11 4.29
N GLY A 176 -2.73 44.92 4.10
CA GLY A 176 -3.61 44.24 5.06
C GLY A 176 -3.58 44.87 6.46
N GLU A 177 -3.17 44.13 7.45
CA GLU A 177 -3.06 44.57 8.85
C GLU A 177 -1.66 45.11 9.23
N GLU A 178 -0.74 45.21 8.29
CA GLU A 178 0.62 45.71 8.52
C GLU A 178 0.83 47.09 7.88
N VAL A 179 1.56 47.95 8.57
CA VAL A 179 2.05 49.24 8.09
C VAL A 179 3.55 49.21 7.99
N TRP A 180 4.06 49.50 6.81
CA TRP A 180 5.46 49.62 6.49
C TRP A 180 5.89 51.07 6.56
N GLY A 181 7.02 51.34 7.21
CA GLY A 181 7.48 52.72 7.36
C GLY A 181 8.91 52.82 7.88
N VAL A 182 9.36 54.05 8.00
CA VAL A 182 10.66 54.39 8.51
C VAL A 182 10.52 55.34 9.70
N TYR A 183 11.28 55.09 10.76
CA TYR A 183 11.43 56.07 11.82
C TYR A 183 12.83 56.64 11.88
N PHE A 184 12.88 57.89 12.33
CA PHE A 184 14.11 58.66 12.53
C PHE A 184 14.20 59.06 14.00
N ALA A 185 15.43 58.99 14.55
CA ALA A 185 15.74 59.42 15.88
C ALA A 185 17.15 60.03 15.95
N PRO A 186 17.37 61.05 16.78
CA PRO A 186 18.72 61.53 17.06
C PRO A 186 19.58 60.43 17.69
N VAL A 187 20.86 60.35 17.37
CA VAL A 187 21.77 59.28 17.84
C VAL A 187 21.80 59.16 19.35
N ASN A 188 21.72 60.30 20.09
CA ASN A 188 21.72 60.33 21.57
C ASN A 188 20.43 59.78 22.20
N LYS A 189 19.32 59.65 21.46
CA LYS A 189 18.01 59.14 21.90
C LYS A 189 17.62 57.85 21.18
N ALA A 190 18.43 57.37 20.30
CA ALA A 190 18.09 56.22 19.42
C ALA A 190 17.73 54.96 20.19
N ASP A 191 18.38 54.64 21.29
CA ASP A 191 18.10 53.44 22.11
C ASP A 191 16.78 53.53 22.86
N GLU A 192 16.32 54.73 23.20
CA GLU A 192 15.02 54.97 23.83
C GLU A 192 13.90 54.81 22.79
N VAL A 193 14.06 55.40 21.62
CA VAL A 193 13.12 55.27 20.52
C VAL A 193 13.07 53.80 19.99
N ASP A 194 14.23 53.15 19.92
CA ASP A 194 14.33 51.73 19.51
C ASP A 194 13.52 50.81 20.43
N ARG A 195 13.52 51.07 21.78
CA ARG A 195 12.69 50.31 22.76
C ARG A 195 11.20 50.60 22.57
N LEU A 196 10.83 51.84 22.29
CA LEU A 196 9.44 52.19 22.04
C LEU A 196 8.87 51.48 20.82
N PHE A 197 9.61 51.48 19.69
CA PHE A 197 9.19 50.75 18.50
C PHE A 197 9.18 49.23 18.68
N ALA A 198 10.09 48.69 19.50
CA ALA A 198 10.07 47.29 19.87
C ALA A 198 8.81 46.91 20.66
N ALA A 199 8.35 47.78 21.59
CA ALA A 199 7.10 47.62 22.33
C ALA A 199 5.84 47.73 21.44
N LEU A 200 5.95 48.39 20.28
CA LEU A 200 4.92 48.46 19.24
C LEU A 200 5.01 47.32 18.24
N TYR A 201 5.81 46.28 18.49
CA TYR A 201 6.06 45.14 17.60
C TYR A 201 6.61 45.54 16.24
N PHE A 202 7.42 46.61 16.18
CA PHE A 202 8.08 47.02 14.96
C PHE A 202 9.17 46.03 14.58
N GLN A 203 9.01 45.33 13.49
CA GLN A 203 9.99 44.42 12.90
C GLN A 203 10.93 45.19 12.00
N ARG A 204 12.22 45.23 12.37
CA ARG A 204 13.25 45.96 11.61
C ARG A 204 13.63 45.21 10.35
N LEU A 205 13.75 45.97 9.26
CA LEU A 205 14.22 45.53 7.95
C LEU A 205 15.54 46.19 7.66
N ARG A 206 16.43 45.46 7.00
CA ARG A 206 17.69 46.01 6.50
C ARG A 206 17.55 46.13 4.98
N LEU A 207 17.44 47.37 4.50
CA LEU A 207 17.47 47.63 3.08
C LEU A 207 18.92 47.65 2.57
N PRO A 208 19.14 47.25 1.30
CA PRO A 208 20.49 47.30 0.69
C PRO A 208 21.04 48.71 0.64
N GLN A 209 22.33 48.89 0.98
CA GLN A 209 22.98 50.20 1.07
C GLN A 209 23.52 50.75 -0.26
N ALA A 210 23.49 49.93 -1.33
CA ALA A 210 24.30 50.18 -2.54
C ALA A 210 23.67 51.12 -3.58
N PHE A 211 22.44 51.64 -3.34
CA PHE A 211 21.68 52.36 -4.36
C PHE A 211 21.16 53.71 -3.87
N ASP A 212 21.02 54.65 -4.81
CA ASP A 212 20.67 56.04 -4.56
C ASP A 212 19.22 56.18 -4.02
N THR A 213 18.22 55.60 -4.70
CA THR A 213 16.80 55.65 -4.28
C THR A 213 16.20 54.26 -4.22
N PRO A 214 15.15 54.03 -3.38
CA PRO A 214 14.46 52.73 -3.31
C PRO A 214 13.94 52.25 -4.68
N GLU A 215 13.48 53.16 -5.56
CA GLU A 215 13.02 52.85 -6.90
C GLU A 215 14.14 52.31 -7.80
N LYS A 216 15.30 52.99 -7.80
CA LYS A 216 16.48 52.52 -8.56
C LYS A 216 17.02 51.20 -8.00
N ALA A 217 17.01 51.04 -6.68
CA ALA A 217 17.40 49.80 -6.03
C ALA A 217 16.49 48.65 -6.47
N MET A 218 15.19 48.85 -6.42
CA MET A 218 14.19 47.84 -6.84
C MET A 218 14.37 47.47 -8.33
N ALA A 219 14.56 48.43 -9.22
CA ALA A 219 14.79 48.20 -10.64
C ALA A 219 16.04 47.35 -10.90
N GLU A 220 17.15 47.61 -10.16
CA GLU A 220 18.37 46.83 -10.30
C GLU A 220 18.26 45.41 -9.73
N TYR A 221 17.59 45.23 -8.57
CA TYR A 221 17.30 43.88 -8.03
C TYR A 221 16.34 43.10 -8.93
N GLN A 222 15.34 43.77 -9.54
CA GLN A 222 14.48 43.15 -10.53
C GLN A 222 15.25 42.67 -11.76
N ARG A 223 16.18 43.52 -12.27
CA ARG A 223 17.05 43.17 -13.40
C ARG A 223 17.95 41.95 -13.07
N ARG A 224 18.54 41.90 -11.87
CA ARG A 224 19.32 40.75 -11.40
C ARG A 224 18.48 39.49 -11.29
N LEU A 225 17.27 39.63 -10.77
CA LEU A 225 16.33 38.53 -10.65
C LEU A 225 15.96 37.96 -12.02
N ASP A 226 15.69 38.83 -13.01
CA ASP A 226 15.40 38.43 -14.37
C ASP A 226 16.60 37.74 -15.02
N GLU A 227 17.81 38.25 -14.78
CA GLU A 227 19.08 37.63 -15.23
C GLU A 227 19.33 36.26 -14.57
N ALA A 228 19.08 36.13 -13.26
CA ALA A 228 19.23 34.89 -12.55
C ALA A 228 18.20 33.82 -13.05
N VAL A 229 16.96 34.22 -13.33
CA VAL A 229 15.97 33.37 -13.94
C VAL A 229 16.41 32.88 -15.31
N ALA A 230 16.89 33.81 -16.18
CA ALA A 230 17.37 33.45 -17.51
C ALA A 230 18.58 32.48 -17.45
N GLN A 231 19.47 32.65 -16.47
CA GLN A 231 20.59 31.75 -16.26
C GLN A 231 20.16 30.38 -15.76
N LEU A 232 19.16 30.33 -14.87
CA LEU A 232 18.56 29.06 -14.41
C LEU A 232 17.92 28.28 -15.57
N ASP A 233 17.14 28.99 -16.42
CA ASP A 233 16.53 28.39 -17.61
C ASP A 233 17.59 27.85 -18.57
N ALA A 234 18.70 28.59 -18.74
CA ALA A 234 19.82 28.15 -19.57
C ALA A 234 20.54 26.89 -19.00
N ILE A 235 20.69 26.80 -17.67
CA ILE A 235 21.24 25.60 -17.01
C ILE A 235 20.29 24.41 -17.18
N ASP A 236 18.98 24.59 -16.96
CA ASP A 236 18.00 23.53 -17.11
C ASP A 236 17.93 23.04 -18.57
N GLU A 237 18.11 23.93 -19.56
CA GLU A 237 18.22 23.54 -20.97
C GLU A 237 19.53 22.80 -21.28
N GLN A 238 20.65 23.22 -20.69
CA GLN A 238 21.95 22.52 -20.82
C GLN A 238 21.86 21.10 -20.24
N LEU A 239 21.27 20.94 -19.05
CA LEU A 239 21.04 19.65 -18.43
C LEU A 239 20.17 18.74 -19.33
N ARG A 240 19.11 19.31 -19.93
CA ARG A 240 18.23 18.56 -20.83
C ARG A 240 18.94 18.10 -22.09
N LYS A 241 19.68 19.00 -22.77
CA LYS A 241 20.44 18.66 -23.98
C LYS A 241 21.51 17.61 -23.69
N PHE A 242 22.24 17.77 -22.59
CA PHE A 242 23.26 16.81 -22.20
C PHE A 242 22.68 15.42 -21.94
N TRP A 243 21.50 15.34 -21.29
CA TRP A 243 20.82 14.06 -21.10
C TRP A 243 20.38 13.46 -22.43
N ASP A 244 19.71 14.24 -23.27
CA ASP A 244 19.17 13.75 -24.55
C ASP A 244 20.28 13.21 -25.48
N GLU A 245 21.50 13.80 -25.42
CA GLU A 245 22.68 13.32 -26.16
C GLU A 245 23.26 12.02 -25.56
N GLN A 246 23.19 11.82 -24.25
CA GLN A 246 23.82 10.71 -23.55
C GLN A 246 22.84 9.61 -23.12
N GLN A 247 21.54 9.77 -23.35
CA GLN A 247 20.50 8.85 -22.85
C GLN A 247 20.77 7.41 -23.29
N ASP A 248 21.05 7.19 -24.56
CA ASP A 248 21.31 5.84 -25.08
C ASP A 248 22.53 5.21 -24.40
N ALA A 249 23.63 5.97 -24.26
CA ALA A 249 24.83 5.48 -23.59
C ALA A 249 24.57 5.16 -22.10
N CYS A 250 23.74 5.98 -21.45
CA CYS A 250 23.35 5.77 -20.05
C CYS A 250 22.47 4.54 -19.88
N ASP A 251 21.50 4.31 -20.76
CA ASP A 251 20.65 3.13 -20.76
C ASP A 251 21.45 1.85 -20.99
N TYR A 252 22.42 1.89 -21.92
CA TYR A 252 23.33 0.76 -22.14
C TYR A 252 24.26 0.51 -20.94
N MET A 253 24.86 1.55 -20.36
CA MET A 253 25.68 1.43 -19.15
C MET A 253 24.88 0.88 -18.00
N TYR A 254 23.70 1.45 -17.73
CA TYR A 254 22.79 1.01 -16.67
C TYR A 254 22.39 -0.47 -16.85
N SER A 255 22.05 -0.87 -18.07
CA SER A 255 21.68 -2.24 -18.39
C SER A 255 22.82 -3.22 -18.15
N ARG A 256 24.07 -2.85 -18.51
CA ARG A 256 25.27 -3.66 -18.22
C ARG A 256 25.51 -3.79 -16.72
N LEU A 257 25.44 -2.67 -16.00
CA LEU A 257 25.64 -2.66 -14.54
C LEU A 257 24.56 -3.49 -13.83
N LEU A 258 23.30 -3.38 -14.27
CA LEU A 258 22.19 -4.17 -13.73
C LEU A 258 22.40 -5.66 -13.96
N TYR A 259 22.78 -6.04 -15.19
CA TYR A 259 23.07 -7.43 -15.54
C TYR A 259 24.21 -8.01 -14.70
N ARG A 260 25.33 -7.28 -14.59
CA ARG A 260 26.51 -7.70 -13.81
C ARG A 260 26.23 -7.76 -12.30
N ASN A 261 25.48 -6.80 -11.78
CA ASN A 261 25.04 -6.83 -10.39
C ASN A 261 24.17 -8.07 -10.12
N ALA A 262 23.20 -8.36 -10.97
CA ALA A 262 22.34 -9.52 -10.85
C ALA A 262 23.11 -10.84 -10.93
N LEU A 263 24.04 -10.97 -11.86
CA LEU A 263 24.89 -12.13 -12.00
C LEU A 263 25.75 -12.34 -10.74
N HIS A 264 26.31 -11.26 -10.20
CA HIS A 264 27.11 -11.31 -8.97
C HIS A 264 26.28 -11.66 -7.74
N GLU A 265 25.07 -11.13 -7.59
CA GLU A 265 24.15 -11.46 -6.50
C GLU A 265 23.78 -12.95 -6.51
N ILE A 266 23.47 -13.51 -7.68
CA ILE A 266 23.16 -14.95 -7.79
C ILE A 266 24.42 -15.81 -7.54
N ARG A 267 25.58 -15.38 -8.06
CA ARG A 267 26.87 -16.04 -7.85
C ARG A 267 27.23 -16.17 -6.37
N SER A 268 26.95 -15.13 -5.59
CA SER A 268 27.21 -15.11 -4.14
C SER A 268 26.37 -16.13 -3.34
N GLN A 269 25.27 -16.66 -3.92
CA GLN A 269 24.47 -17.73 -3.32
C GLN A 269 25.08 -19.13 -3.53
N ALA A 270 26.04 -19.24 -4.45
CA ALA A 270 26.71 -20.51 -4.71
C ALA A 270 27.76 -20.85 -3.63
N VAL A 271 28.02 -22.13 -3.44
CA VAL A 271 29.15 -22.62 -2.67
C VAL A 271 30.14 -23.35 -3.58
N VAL A 272 31.41 -23.34 -3.22
CA VAL A 272 32.49 -23.90 -4.02
C VAL A 272 33.24 -24.96 -3.22
N HIS A 273 33.61 -26.05 -3.88
CA HIS A 273 34.51 -27.08 -3.36
C HIS A 273 35.57 -27.41 -4.43
N GLY A 274 36.79 -26.94 -4.24
CA GLY A 274 37.85 -27.02 -5.25
C GLY A 274 37.50 -26.20 -6.50
N GLU A 275 37.45 -26.86 -7.67
CA GLU A 275 37.10 -26.23 -8.94
C GLU A 275 35.62 -26.33 -9.29
N TYR A 276 34.81 -26.92 -8.42
CA TYR A 276 33.40 -27.15 -8.67
C TYR A 276 32.52 -26.22 -7.84
N PHE A 277 31.46 -25.69 -8.50
CA PHE A 277 30.41 -24.92 -7.84
C PHE A 277 29.19 -25.81 -7.57
N PHE A 278 28.42 -25.42 -6.57
CA PHE A 278 27.09 -25.95 -6.25
C PHE A 278 26.12 -24.79 -6.05
N LEU A 279 25.01 -24.83 -6.76
CA LEU A 279 23.94 -23.85 -6.69
C LEU A 279 22.62 -24.57 -6.43
N CYS A 280 21.82 -24.04 -5.48
CA CYS A 280 20.51 -24.57 -5.14
C CYS A 280 19.42 -23.57 -5.45
N GLY A 281 18.21 -24.05 -5.72
CA GLY A 281 17.08 -23.17 -6.00
C GLY A 281 15.79 -23.93 -6.24
N TRP A 282 14.72 -23.17 -6.52
CA TRP A 282 13.40 -23.71 -6.79
C TRP A 282 12.98 -23.43 -8.22
N VAL A 283 12.41 -24.43 -8.87
CA VAL A 283 11.97 -24.38 -10.26
C VAL A 283 10.50 -24.83 -10.35
N PRO A 284 9.61 -24.05 -10.97
CA PRO A 284 8.26 -24.53 -11.27
C PRO A 284 8.30 -25.76 -12.19
N VAL A 285 7.49 -26.75 -11.91
CA VAL A 285 7.44 -28.02 -12.70
C VAL A 285 7.24 -27.77 -14.20
N LYS A 286 6.60 -26.69 -14.59
CA LYS A 286 6.39 -26.33 -15.99
C LYS A 286 7.67 -25.91 -16.72
N GLU A 287 8.64 -25.37 -15.99
CA GLU A 287 9.91 -24.87 -16.51
C GLU A 287 11.01 -25.97 -16.53
N ASP A 288 10.70 -27.20 -16.07
CA ASP A 288 11.65 -28.32 -15.97
C ASP A 288 12.39 -28.54 -17.30
N ALA A 289 11.67 -28.71 -18.40
CA ALA A 289 12.27 -28.98 -19.71
C ALA A 289 13.18 -27.84 -20.20
N ALA A 290 12.78 -26.59 -19.96
CA ALA A 290 13.55 -25.42 -20.37
C ALA A 290 14.84 -25.27 -19.56
N VAL A 291 14.77 -25.49 -18.24
CA VAL A 291 15.93 -25.40 -17.34
C VAL A 291 16.91 -26.55 -17.60
N ARG A 292 16.44 -27.78 -17.87
CA ARG A 292 17.30 -28.90 -18.28
C ARG A 292 18.03 -28.62 -19.59
N ALA A 293 17.32 -28.18 -20.61
CA ALA A 293 17.92 -27.84 -21.89
C ALA A 293 18.98 -26.73 -21.78
N ALA A 294 18.71 -25.72 -20.94
CA ALA A 294 19.67 -24.66 -20.66
C ALA A 294 20.93 -25.18 -19.92
N ALA A 295 20.76 -26.04 -18.90
CA ALA A 295 21.87 -26.63 -18.17
C ALA A 295 22.74 -27.54 -19.07
N GLU A 296 22.11 -28.38 -19.87
CA GLU A 296 22.80 -29.25 -20.87
C GLU A 296 23.61 -28.43 -21.87
N SER A 297 23.09 -27.28 -22.33
CA SER A 297 23.80 -26.40 -23.29
C SER A 297 25.10 -25.82 -22.73
N VAL A 298 25.24 -25.74 -21.40
CA VAL A 298 26.43 -25.23 -20.68
C VAL A 298 27.31 -26.38 -20.18
N GLY A 299 26.79 -27.62 -20.14
CA GLY A 299 27.49 -28.79 -19.63
C GLY A 299 27.49 -28.87 -18.10
N VAL A 300 26.48 -28.31 -17.45
CA VAL A 300 26.28 -28.34 -15.99
C VAL A 300 25.37 -29.52 -15.64
N GLU A 301 25.76 -30.29 -14.63
CA GLU A 301 24.96 -31.39 -14.12
C GLU A 301 23.80 -30.85 -13.28
N LEU A 302 22.57 -31.20 -13.66
CA LEU A 302 21.36 -30.71 -13.03
C LEU A 302 20.53 -31.85 -12.45
N THR A 303 20.26 -31.78 -11.15
CA THR A 303 19.35 -32.68 -10.47
C THR A 303 18.10 -31.93 -10.02
N LEU A 304 16.92 -32.43 -10.39
CA LEU A 304 15.62 -31.89 -9.97
C LEU A 304 14.91 -32.93 -9.12
N GLU A 305 14.69 -32.61 -7.84
CA GLU A 305 14.09 -33.49 -6.84
C GLU A 305 12.78 -32.92 -6.31
N LYS A 306 11.89 -33.78 -5.82
CA LYS A 306 10.69 -33.34 -5.11
C LYS A 306 11.10 -32.72 -3.78
N PRO A 307 10.37 -31.65 -3.32
CA PRO A 307 10.62 -31.09 -2.00
C PRO A 307 10.59 -32.14 -0.91
N SER A 308 11.57 -32.11 -0.01
CA SER A 308 11.57 -32.95 1.18
C SER A 308 10.53 -32.44 2.20
N ALA A 309 10.13 -33.28 3.16
CA ALA A 309 9.17 -32.90 4.20
C ALA A 309 9.69 -31.75 5.11
N SER A 310 11.02 -31.59 5.20
CA SER A 310 11.68 -30.55 6.00
C SER A 310 11.93 -29.25 5.23
N SER A 311 11.81 -29.25 3.90
CA SER A 311 12.03 -28.05 3.08
C SER A 311 10.75 -27.20 3.02
N LYS A 312 10.90 -25.87 2.97
CA LYS A 312 9.83 -24.90 2.81
C LYS A 312 9.89 -24.28 1.41
N PRO A 313 9.30 -24.95 0.39
CA PRO A 313 9.33 -24.44 -0.97
C PRO A 313 8.57 -23.11 -1.08
N PRO A 314 9.01 -22.17 -1.93
CA PRO A 314 8.26 -20.96 -2.21
C PRO A 314 6.96 -21.28 -2.94
N THR A 315 5.97 -20.44 -2.71
CA THR A 315 4.63 -20.60 -3.27
C THR A 315 4.41 -19.65 -4.44
N LYS A 316 4.04 -20.21 -5.60
CA LYS A 316 3.58 -19.47 -6.76
C LYS A 316 2.10 -19.76 -6.98
N MET A 317 1.28 -18.72 -6.80
CA MET A 317 -0.17 -18.85 -7.03
C MET A 317 -0.47 -18.96 -8.52
N LYS A 318 -1.45 -19.81 -8.86
CA LYS A 318 -1.91 -20.04 -10.22
C LYS A 318 -3.42 -20.03 -10.25
N ASN A 319 -3.98 -18.84 -10.32
CA ASN A 319 -5.41 -18.63 -10.40
C ASN A 319 -5.87 -18.25 -11.82
N SER A 320 -7.15 -18.53 -12.15
CA SER A 320 -7.76 -18.13 -13.41
C SER A 320 -7.86 -16.59 -13.48
N CYS A 321 -8.00 -16.03 -14.68
CA CYS A 321 -8.14 -14.57 -14.90
C CYS A 321 -9.29 -13.95 -14.09
N ILE A 322 -10.32 -14.74 -13.76
CA ILE A 322 -11.47 -14.27 -12.98
C ILE A 322 -11.10 -14.12 -11.49
N ILE A 323 -10.30 -15.03 -10.93
CA ILE A 323 -9.96 -15.11 -9.52
C ILE A 323 -8.68 -14.33 -9.22
N ARG A 324 -7.77 -14.25 -10.18
CA ARG A 324 -6.45 -13.63 -10.05
C ARG A 324 -6.43 -12.23 -9.42
N PRO A 325 -7.36 -11.30 -9.70
CA PRO A 325 -7.36 -10.00 -9.02
C PRO A 325 -7.42 -10.09 -7.50
N TYR A 326 -8.10 -11.12 -6.95
CA TYR A 326 -8.24 -11.32 -5.50
C TYR A 326 -6.98 -11.89 -4.82
N GLU A 327 -5.95 -12.29 -5.61
CA GLU A 327 -4.64 -12.65 -5.07
C GLU A 327 -4.02 -11.49 -4.28
N GLU A 328 -4.30 -10.24 -4.65
CA GLU A 328 -3.85 -9.05 -3.94
C GLU A 328 -4.31 -9.01 -2.47
N PHE A 329 -5.53 -9.45 -2.19
CA PHE A 329 -6.02 -9.56 -0.82
C PHE A 329 -5.36 -10.69 -0.04
N VAL A 330 -5.07 -11.81 -0.71
CA VAL A 330 -4.38 -12.94 -0.09
C VAL A 330 -2.92 -12.55 0.18
N GLU A 331 -2.25 -11.88 -0.76
CA GLU A 331 -0.89 -11.35 -0.60
C GLU A 331 -0.80 -10.34 0.56
N MET A 332 -1.86 -9.53 0.78
CA MET A 332 -1.93 -8.55 1.87
C MET A 332 -2.05 -9.21 3.26
N TYR A 333 -2.76 -10.34 3.36
CA TYR A 333 -2.89 -11.11 4.60
C TYR A 333 -1.65 -11.96 4.88
N GLY A 334 -1.14 -12.63 3.84
CA GLY A 334 -0.01 -13.54 3.86
C GLY A 334 -0.15 -14.60 2.76
N ILE A 335 0.95 -15.06 2.20
CA ILE A 335 0.95 -16.04 1.12
C ILE A 335 0.69 -17.44 1.67
N PRO A 336 -0.09 -18.30 0.97
CA PRO A 336 -0.33 -19.67 1.44
C PRO A 336 0.96 -20.49 1.48
N GLY A 337 1.11 -21.31 2.50
CA GLY A 337 2.17 -22.30 2.54
C GLY A 337 2.08 -23.27 1.35
N TYR A 338 3.21 -23.82 0.93
CA TYR A 338 3.25 -24.70 -0.26
C TYR A 338 2.29 -25.89 -0.18
N HIS A 339 2.08 -26.43 1.03
CA HIS A 339 1.16 -27.55 1.27
C HIS A 339 -0.26 -27.12 1.61
N ASP A 340 -0.52 -25.83 1.73
CA ASP A 340 -1.82 -25.31 2.13
C ASP A 340 -2.84 -25.25 0.98
N ILE A 341 -4.06 -24.94 1.34
CA ILE A 341 -5.12 -24.66 0.36
C ILE A 341 -5.05 -23.17 0.04
N ASP A 342 -5.06 -22.84 -1.24
CA ASP A 342 -5.18 -21.45 -1.68
C ASP A 342 -6.59 -20.92 -1.35
N PRO A 343 -6.70 -19.89 -0.51
CA PRO A 343 -7.98 -19.32 -0.11
C PRO A 343 -8.59 -18.39 -1.14
N THR A 344 -7.87 -18.05 -2.23
CA THR A 344 -8.26 -17.01 -3.19
C THR A 344 -9.61 -17.27 -3.83
N LEU A 345 -9.93 -18.53 -4.18
CA LEU A 345 -11.23 -18.89 -4.75
C LEU A 345 -12.37 -18.62 -3.74
N PHE A 346 -12.20 -19.10 -2.51
CA PHE A 346 -13.17 -18.89 -1.45
C PHE A 346 -13.37 -17.41 -1.16
N LEU A 347 -12.28 -16.67 -0.98
CA LEU A 347 -12.32 -15.24 -0.74
C LEU A 347 -13.00 -14.50 -1.90
N SER A 348 -12.68 -14.84 -3.16
CA SER A 348 -13.25 -14.14 -4.33
C SER A 348 -14.78 -14.25 -4.39
N VAL A 349 -15.31 -15.42 -4.10
CA VAL A 349 -16.78 -15.65 -4.09
C VAL A 349 -17.42 -14.93 -2.90
N VAL A 350 -16.89 -15.17 -1.70
CA VAL A 350 -17.46 -14.59 -0.47
C VAL A 350 -17.38 -13.06 -0.49
N TYR A 351 -16.23 -12.52 -0.86
CA TYR A 351 -16.04 -11.08 -0.96
C TYR A 351 -17.03 -10.42 -1.93
N THR A 352 -17.16 -10.99 -3.13
CA THR A 352 -18.06 -10.45 -4.17
C THR A 352 -19.51 -10.50 -3.73
N VAL A 353 -19.93 -11.61 -3.12
CA VAL A 353 -21.31 -11.79 -2.64
C VAL A 353 -21.62 -10.87 -1.45
N LEU A 354 -20.75 -10.83 -0.44
CA LEU A 354 -20.96 -9.98 0.74
C LEU A 354 -20.95 -8.49 0.37
N PHE A 355 -20.02 -8.05 -0.50
CA PHE A 355 -20.01 -6.69 -1.00
C PHE A 355 -21.33 -6.36 -1.70
N GLY A 356 -21.80 -7.26 -2.59
CA GLY A 356 -23.06 -7.09 -3.29
C GLY A 356 -24.27 -6.97 -2.37
N ILE A 357 -24.33 -7.79 -1.31
CA ILE A 357 -25.41 -7.74 -0.30
C ILE A 357 -25.34 -6.44 0.51
N MET A 358 -24.17 -6.03 0.97
CA MET A 358 -24.00 -4.85 1.83
C MET A 358 -24.24 -3.55 1.08
N PHE A 359 -23.88 -3.48 -0.20
CA PHE A 359 -24.02 -2.28 -1.03
C PHE A 359 -25.35 -2.21 -1.80
N ALA A 360 -25.95 -3.32 -2.09
CA ALA A 360 -27.28 -3.68 -2.60
C ALA A 360 -28.10 -2.60 -3.34
N ASP A 361 -27.51 -1.88 -4.28
CA ASP A 361 -28.17 -0.88 -5.13
C ASP A 361 -27.85 -1.11 -6.61
N LEU A 362 -28.86 -1.19 -7.46
CA LEU A 362 -28.70 -1.45 -8.90
C LEU A 362 -27.98 -0.29 -9.60
N GLY A 363 -28.41 0.96 -9.37
CA GLY A 363 -27.88 2.12 -10.07
C GLY A 363 -26.45 2.43 -9.66
N GLN A 364 -26.20 2.51 -8.37
CA GLN A 364 -24.87 2.75 -7.81
C GLN A 364 -23.92 1.58 -8.11
N GLY A 365 -24.40 0.32 -8.03
CA GLY A 365 -23.63 -0.86 -8.39
C GLY A 365 -23.16 -0.87 -9.84
N LEU A 366 -24.02 -0.46 -10.79
CA LEU A 366 -23.63 -0.31 -12.19
C LEU A 366 -22.60 0.81 -12.39
N CYS A 367 -22.70 1.92 -11.65
CA CYS A 367 -21.69 2.98 -11.68
C CYS A 367 -20.32 2.48 -11.19
N VAL A 368 -20.30 1.73 -10.09
CA VAL A 368 -19.07 1.10 -9.56
C VAL A 368 -18.51 0.08 -10.56
N ALA A 369 -19.36 -0.73 -11.19
CA ALA A 369 -18.95 -1.68 -12.23
C ALA A 369 -18.34 -0.97 -13.46
N ALA A 370 -18.95 0.13 -13.91
CA ALA A 370 -18.45 0.93 -15.03
C ALA A 370 -17.08 1.57 -14.70
N LEU A 371 -16.92 2.11 -13.48
CA LEU A 371 -15.64 2.64 -13.00
C LEU A 371 -14.57 1.53 -12.94
N GLY A 372 -14.93 0.37 -12.40
CA GLY A 372 -14.05 -0.80 -12.34
C GLY A 372 -13.60 -1.27 -13.72
N LEU A 373 -14.53 -1.32 -14.69
CA LEU A 373 -14.24 -1.66 -16.08
C LEU A 373 -13.27 -0.66 -16.72
N LEU A 374 -13.49 0.63 -16.50
CA LEU A 374 -12.65 1.69 -17.05
C LEU A 374 -11.22 1.59 -16.50
N LEU A 375 -11.07 1.40 -15.18
CA LEU A 375 -9.78 1.21 -14.54
C LEU A 375 -9.08 -0.07 -15.04
N TRP A 376 -9.83 -1.16 -15.23
CA TRP A 376 -9.28 -2.41 -15.72
C TRP A 376 -8.79 -2.31 -17.17
N LEU A 377 -9.55 -1.64 -18.04
CA LEU A 377 -9.18 -1.46 -19.45
C LEU A 377 -8.02 -0.48 -19.64
N LYS A 378 -8.00 0.64 -18.90
CA LYS A 378 -7.01 1.71 -19.09
C LYS A 378 -5.66 1.39 -18.43
N SER A 379 -5.66 0.93 -17.18
CA SER A 379 -4.43 0.72 -16.40
C SER A 379 -4.09 -0.74 -16.11
N ARG A 380 -4.92 -1.70 -16.57
CA ARG A 380 -4.81 -3.14 -16.24
C ARG A 380 -4.66 -3.43 -14.75
N ASN A 381 -5.13 -2.51 -13.90
CA ASN A 381 -5.03 -2.62 -12.46
C ASN A 381 -5.91 -3.76 -11.95
N ARG A 382 -5.38 -4.62 -11.05
CA ARG A 382 -6.10 -5.72 -10.41
C ARG A 382 -7.35 -5.24 -9.68
N MET A 383 -7.26 -4.08 -8.98
CA MET A 383 -8.38 -3.44 -8.30
C MET A 383 -9.58 -3.13 -9.21
N GLY A 384 -9.34 -2.68 -10.46
CA GLY A 384 -10.42 -2.47 -11.43
C GLY A 384 -11.22 -3.73 -11.70
N GLY A 385 -10.55 -4.89 -11.75
CA GLY A 385 -11.19 -6.20 -11.90
C GLY A 385 -12.06 -6.60 -10.70
N ILE A 386 -11.67 -6.25 -9.47
CA ILE A 386 -12.45 -6.50 -8.25
C ILE A 386 -13.69 -5.61 -8.23
N LEU A 387 -13.52 -4.29 -8.44
CA LEU A 387 -14.62 -3.31 -8.47
C LEU A 387 -15.68 -3.66 -9.52
N LEU A 388 -15.27 -4.11 -10.71
CA LEU A 388 -16.22 -4.56 -11.73
C LEU A 388 -17.14 -5.67 -11.21
N ARG A 389 -16.56 -6.70 -10.57
CA ARG A 389 -17.34 -7.85 -10.08
C ARG A 389 -18.20 -7.48 -8.87
N CYS A 390 -17.68 -6.70 -7.96
CA CYS A 390 -18.41 -6.19 -6.80
C CYS A 390 -19.57 -5.30 -7.23
N GLY A 391 -19.38 -4.41 -8.21
CA GLY A 391 -20.44 -3.58 -8.75
C GLY A 391 -21.52 -4.41 -9.47
N LEU A 392 -21.14 -5.43 -10.23
CA LEU A 392 -22.12 -6.35 -10.86
C LEU A 392 -22.89 -7.15 -9.81
N SER A 393 -22.23 -7.63 -8.75
CA SER A 393 -22.89 -8.31 -7.64
C SER A 393 -23.87 -7.38 -6.92
N SER A 394 -23.47 -6.14 -6.64
CA SER A 394 -24.35 -5.12 -6.06
C SER A 394 -25.57 -4.83 -6.94
N ALA A 395 -25.40 -4.78 -8.25
CA ALA A 395 -26.51 -4.62 -9.18
C ALA A 395 -27.50 -5.81 -9.10
N VAL A 396 -27.01 -7.05 -8.98
CA VAL A 396 -27.85 -8.24 -8.81
C VAL A 396 -28.62 -8.20 -7.49
N PHE A 397 -27.94 -7.93 -6.36
CA PHE A 397 -28.63 -7.82 -5.07
C PHE A 397 -29.51 -6.57 -4.98
N GLY A 398 -29.14 -5.46 -5.64
CA GLY A 398 -29.96 -4.27 -5.79
C GLY A 398 -31.28 -4.56 -6.52
N THR A 399 -31.28 -5.42 -7.54
CA THR A 399 -32.55 -5.91 -8.12
C THR A 399 -33.35 -6.76 -7.13
N LEU A 400 -32.73 -7.56 -6.29
CA LEU A 400 -33.43 -8.39 -5.31
C LEU A 400 -34.10 -7.54 -4.22
N PHE A 401 -33.46 -6.47 -3.78
CA PHE A 401 -34.01 -5.52 -2.80
C PHE A 401 -34.87 -4.43 -3.43
N GLY A 402 -34.88 -4.33 -4.76
CA GLY A 402 -35.69 -3.35 -5.51
C GLY A 402 -35.16 -1.91 -5.44
N SER A 403 -33.88 -1.70 -5.08
CA SER A 403 -33.28 -0.37 -4.94
C SER A 403 -32.59 0.08 -6.22
N VAL A 404 -32.92 1.30 -6.69
CA VAL A 404 -32.26 1.97 -7.80
C VAL A 404 -31.90 3.39 -7.38
N PHE A 405 -30.61 3.71 -7.23
CA PHE A 405 -30.12 4.96 -6.66
C PHE A 405 -30.80 5.31 -5.34
N GLY A 406 -31.02 4.28 -4.49
CA GLY A 406 -31.66 4.40 -3.19
C GLY A 406 -33.16 4.63 -3.21
N ASN A 407 -33.81 4.55 -4.35
CA ASN A 407 -35.26 4.55 -4.45
C ASN A 407 -35.78 3.12 -4.43
N GLU A 408 -36.43 2.74 -3.33
CA GLU A 408 -36.97 1.38 -3.13
C GLU A 408 -38.25 1.11 -3.93
N GLU A 409 -38.95 2.14 -4.42
CA GLU A 409 -40.19 2.03 -5.19
C GLU A 409 -39.95 1.94 -6.71
N ALA A 410 -38.70 2.20 -7.16
CA ALA A 410 -38.39 2.33 -8.58
C ALA A 410 -38.62 1.06 -9.41
N LEU A 411 -38.51 -0.11 -8.79
CA LEU A 411 -38.68 -1.40 -9.43
C LEU A 411 -40.06 -2.08 -9.15
N ASP A 412 -40.94 -1.48 -8.35
CA ASP A 412 -42.22 -2.07 -8.01
C ASP A 412 -43.06 -2.36 -9.28
N GLY A 413 -43.12 -1.39 -10.20
CA GLY A 413 -43.78 -1.59 -11.50
C GLY A 413 -43.17 -2.69 -12.37
N PHE A 414 -41.86 -2.96 -12.24
CA PHE A 414 -41.19 -4.03 -12.94
C PHE A 414 -41.55 -5.40 -12.33
N TYR A 415 -41.64 -5.49 -11.01
CA TYR A 415 -42.04 -6.72 -10.33
C TYR A 415 -43.50 -7.11 -10.64
N GLU A 416 -44.43 -6.13 -10.62
CA GLU A 416 -45.83 -6.37 -10.92
C GLU A 416 -46.09 -6.74 -12.39
N THR A 417 -45.47 -6.00 -13.34
CA THR A 417 -45.75 -6.16 -14.78
C THR A 417 -44.97 -7.27 -15.46
N VAL A 418 -43.70 -7.51 -15.08
CA VAL A 418 -42.82 -8.46 -15.77
C VAL A 418 -42.71 -9.79 -15.03
N LEU A 419 -42.57 -9.74 -13.70
CA LEU A 419 -42.39 -10.96 -12.89
C LEU A 419 -43.67 -11.50 -12.29
N HIS A 420 -44.76 -10.71 -12.30
CA HIS A 420 -46.05 -11.07 -11.69
C HIS A 420 -45.93 -11.54 -10.23
N MET A 421 -45.00 -10.95 -9.49
CA MET A 421 -44.69 -11.26 -8.08
C MET A 421 -44.63 -9.98 -7.27
N GLU A 422 -44.96 -10.06 -6.00
CA GLU A 422 -44.68 -8.97 -5.05
C GLU A 422 -43.18 -8.89 -4.76
N LYS A 423 -42.72 -7.71 -4.37
CA LYS A 423 -41.31 -7.46 -4.01
C LYS A 423 -40.87 -8.43 -2.90
N PRO A 424 -39.75 -9.17 -3.08
CA PRO A 424 -39.37 -10.24 -2.15
C PRO A 424 -39.05 -9.74 -0.73
N ILE A 425 -38.41 -8.56 -0.61
CA ILE A 425 -37.90 -7.99 0.66
C ILE A 425 -38.05 -6.49 0.64
N THR A 426 -38.68 -5.90 1.66
CA THR A 426 -38.72 -4.45 1.89
C THR A 426 -37.78 -4.08 3.02
N ILE A 427 -36.70 -3.35 2.73
CA ILE A 427 -35.59 -3.15 3.68
C ILE A 427 -36.07 -2.54 5.00
N MET A 428 -36.91 -1.50 4.93
CA MET A 428 -37.36 -0.77 6.13
C MET A 428 -38.45 -1.49 6.92
N GLN A 429 -39.19 -2.45 6.31
CA GLN A 429 -40.26 -3.19 6.99
C GLN A 429 -39.74 -4.52 7.59
N ASP A 430 -38.77 -5.15 6.93
CA ASP A 430 -38.31 -6.52 7.25
C ASP A 430 -36.96 -6.53 7.98
N ILE A 431 -36.67 -5.53 8.82
CA ILE A 431 -35.39 -5.37 9.53
C ILE A 431 -34.95 -6.66 10.24
N THR A 432 -35.88 -7.31 10.95
CA THR A 432 -35.59 -8.55 11.69
C THR A 432 -35.20 -9.68 10.75
N LEU A 433 -35.88 -9.80 9.60
CA LEU A 433 -35.58 -10.82 8.60
C LEU A 433 -34.18 -10.62 8.01
N ILE A 434 -33.81 -9.37 7.69
CA ILE A 434 -32.49 -9.04 7.17
C ILE A 434 -31.40 -9.40 8.17
N LEU A 435 -31.55 -9.04 9.45
CA LEU A 435 -30.58 -9.34 10.49
C LEU A 435 -30.46 -10.86 10.74
N VAL A 436 -31.57 -11.58 10.79
CA VAL A 436 -31.53 -13.03 10.96
C VAL A 436 -30.89 -13.71 9.74
N THR A 437 -31.22 -13.25 8.54
CA THR A 437 -30.59 -13.75 7.30
C THR A 437 -29.08 -13.48 7.29
N ALA A 438 -28.63 -12.31 7.73
CA ALA A 438 -27.21 -11.99 7.84
C ALA A 438 -26.48 -12.94 8.81
N ILE A 439 -27.08 -13.25 9.97
CA ILE A 439 -26.54 -14.26 10.90
C ILE A 439 -26.53 -15.65 10.23
N GLY A 440 -27.58 -16.03 9.53
CA GLY A 440 -27.66 -17.30 8.80
C GLY A 440 -26.56 -17.46 7.76
N ILE A 441 -26.29 -16.40 6.97
CA ILE A 441 -25.15 -16.33 6.03
C ILE A 441 -23.84 -16.52 6.80
N GLY A 442 -23.66 -15.83 7.94
CA GLY A 442 -22.47 -15.94 8.77
C GLY A 442 -22.24 -17.36 9.29
N VAL A 443 -23.29 -18.00 9.82
CA VAL A 443 -23.23 -19.40 10.28
C VAL A 443 -22.81 -20.33 9.14
N PHE A 444 -23.42 -20.17 7.97
CA PHE A 444 -23.08 -20.96 6.79
C PHE A 444 -21.60 -20.78 6.39
N LEU A 445 -21.12 -19.53 6.30
CA LEU A 445 -19.74 -19.22 5.90
C LEU A 445 -18.73 -19.75 6.92
N LEU A 446 -19.01 -19.67 8.23
CA LEU A 446 -18.16 -20.23 9.27
C LEU A 446 -18.06 -21.75 9.17
N ILE A 447 -19.18 -22.45 8.92
CA ILE A 447 -19.18 -23.90 8.70
C ILE A 447 -18.34 -24.27 7.48
N VAL A 448 -18.46 -23.50 6.37
CA VAL A 448 -17.64 -23.71 5.18
C VAL A 448 -16.15 -23.46 5.48
N ALA A 449 -15.82 -22.41 6.23
CA ALA A 449 -14.43 -22.13 6.62
C ALA A 449 -13.83 -23.26 7.48
N MET A 450 -14.58 -23.77 8.46
CA MET A 450 -14.16 -24.93 9.25
C MET A 450 -14.04 -26.20 8.40
N GLY A 451 -14.93 -26.39 7.41
CA GLY A 451 -14.82 -27.46 6.42
C GLY A 451 -13.55 -27.38 5.58
N LEU A 452 -13.15 -26.16 5.18
CA LEU A 452 -11.87 -25.92 4.51
C LEU A 452 -10.69 -26.24 5.42
N ASN A 453 -10.77 -25.95 6.72
CA ASN A 453 -9.76 -26.35 7.69
C ASN A 453 -9.58 -27.87 7.76
N ILE A 454 -10.68 -28.62 7.83
CA ILE A 454 -10.63 -30.08 7.80
C ILE A 454 -9.94 -30.57 6.52
N ALA A 455 -10.29 -30.01 5.36
CA ALA A 455 -9.65 -30.36 4.10
C ALA A 455 -8.14 -29.99 4.08
N ALA A 456 -7.76 -28.87 4.70
CA ALA A 456 -6.35 -28.46 4.84
C ALA A 456 -5.58 -29.42 5.75
N CYS A 457 -6.12 -29.76 6.92
CA CYS A 457 -5.50 -30.71 7.87
C CYS A 457 -5.36 -32.11 7.25
N LEU A 458 -6.36 -32.61 6.53
CA LEU A 458 -6.28 -33.89 5.81
C LEU A 458 -5.19 -33.86 4.71
N LYS A 459 -5.04 -32.74 4.00
CA LYS A 459 -3.97 -32.57 3.00
C LYS A 459 -2.59 -32.56 3.63
N ARG A 460 -2.44 -31.99 4.84
CA ARG A 460 -1.21 -31.99 5.65
C ARG A 460 -0.98 -33.33 6.36
N ARG A 461 -1.90 -34.28 6.28
CA ARG A 461 -1.92 -35.57 7.00
C ARG A 461 -2.03 -35.44 8.52
N GLN A 462 -2.59 -34.38 9.01
CA GLN A 462 -2.87 -34.11 10.42
C GLN A 462 -4.29 -34.56 10.76
N VAL A 463 -4.51 -35.86 10.84
CA VAL A 463 -5.87 -36.42 11.05
C VAL A 463 -6.41 -36.12 12.46
N GLY A 464 -5.53 -36.05 13.46
CA GLY A 464 -5.91 -35.70 14.83
C GLY A 464 -6.48 -34.28 14.91
N GLU A 465 -5.81 -33.31 14.28
CA GLU A 465 -6.28 -31.93 14.22
C GLU A 465 -7.57 -31.80 13.40
N ALA A 466 -7.73 -32.53 12.29
CA ALA A 466 -8.94 -32.53 11.49
C ALA A 466 -10.19 -32.98 12.27
N LEU A 467 -10.02 -33.92 13.22
CA LEU A 467 -11.14 -34.50 13.98
C LEU A 467 -11.42 -33.75 15.28
N PHE A 468 -10.39 -33.44 16.07
CA PHE A 468 -10.53 -33.02 17.48
C PHE A 468 -10.27 -31.53 17.74
N SER A 469 -9.82 -30.75 16.75
CA SER A 469 -9.61 -29.31 16.95
C SER A 469 -10.92 -28.52 17.02
N GLU A 470 -10.85 -27.32 17.57
CA GLU A 470 -11.94 -26.35 17.61
C GLU A 470 -12.43 -25.92 16.21
N ASN A 471 -11.56 -25.95 15.21
CA ASN A 471 -11.91 -25.68 13.81
C ASN A 471 -12.07 -26.98 12.98
N GLY A 472 -12.02 -28.16 13.65
CA GLY A 472 -12.19 -29.48 13.06
C GLY A 472 -13.64 -29.94 13.09
N LEU A 473 -13.83 -31.27 12.90
CA LEU A 473 -15.15 -31.90 12.88
C LEU A 473 -15.90 -31.72 14.22
N THR A 474 -15.19 -31.92 15.34
CA THR A 474 -15.77 -31.70 16.68
C THR A 474 -16.23 -30.27 16.87
N GLY A 475 -15.40 -29.28 16.42
CA GLY A 475 -15.76 -27.87 16.45
C GLY A 475 -17.03 -27.55 15.65
N ILE A 476 -17.19 -28.11 14.45
CA ILE A 476 -18.40 -27.94 13.63
C ILE A 476 -19.62 -28.48 14.38
N VAL A 477 -19.54 -29.67 14.97
CA VAL A 477 -20.65 -30.27 15.72
C VAL A 477 -21.04 -29.40 16.92
N VAL A 478 -20.07 -28.96 17.71
CA VAL A 478 -20.30 -28.05 18.85
C VAL A 478 -20.95 -26.76 18.40
N TYR A 479 -20.39 -26.12 17.34
CA TYR A 479 -20.89 -24.86 16.81
C TYR A 479 -22.34 -24.97 16.32
N VAL A 480 -22.65 -25.97 15.51
CA VAL A 480 -24.02 -26.22 15.00
C VAL A 480 -24.97 -26.48 16.15
N CYS A 481 -24.58 -27.30 17.14
CA CYS A 481 -25.42 -27.57 18.32
C CYS A 481 -25.67 -26.30 19.16
N LEU A 482 -24.66 -25.43 19.32
CA LEU A 482 -24.81 -24.13 19.99
C LEU A 482 -25.80 -23.23 19.26
N VAL A 483 -25.67 -23.09 17.94
CA VAL A 483 -26.58 -22.27 17.13
C VAL A 483 -28.00 -22.80 17.22
N LEU A 484 -28.21 -24.13 17.10
CA LEU A 484 -29.52 -24.74 17.22
C LEU A 484 -30.14 -24.56 18.62
N GLN A 485 -29.31 -24.62 19.67
CA GLN A 485 -29.78 -24.39 21.05
C GLN A 485 -30.23 -22.93 21.25
N ILE A 486 -29.51 -21.95 20.70
CA ILE A 486 -29.88 -20.54 20.74
C ILE A 486 -31.18 -20.29 19.97
N LEU A 487 -31.29 -20.81 18.74
CA LEU A 487 -32.49 -20.67 17.92
C LEU A 487 -33.72 -21.27 18.60
N LYS A 488 -33.55 -22.40 19.26
CA LYS A 488 -34.63 -23.04 20.02
C LYS A 488 -35.02 -22.20 21.26
N PHE A 489 -34.06 -21.60 21.96
CA PHE A 489 -34.31 -20.73 23.11
C PHE A 489 -35.05 -19.45 22.70
N MET A 490 -34.81 -18.93 21.50
CA MET A 490 -35.50 -17.76 20.93
C MET A 490 -36.95 -18.06 20.45
N GLY A 491 -37.44 -19.28 20.61
CA GLY A 491 -38.84 -19.64 20.31
C GLY A 491 -39.13 -19.92 18.82
N GLY A 492 -38.11 -20.37 18.07
CA GLY A 492 -38.29 -20.77 16.66
C GLY A 492 -39.14 -22.04 16.53
N ASP A 493 -40.39 -21.90 16.13
CA ASP A 493 -41.33 -23.05 15.93
C ASP A 493 -40.79 -24.08 14.93
N LEU A 494 -40.00 -23.66 13.97
CA LEU A 494 -39.37 -24.53 12.96
C LEU A 494 -38.45 -25.61 13.58
N PHE A 495 -37.83 -25.32 14.73
CA PHE A 495 -36.87 -26.19 15.42
C PHE A 495 -37.49 -26.89 16.67
N ALA A 496 -38.75 -26.60 16.98
CA ALA A 496 -39.47 -27.23 18.10
C ALA A 496 -39.62 -28.77 17.92
N VAL A 497 -39.59 -29.23 16.67
CA VAL A 497 -39.70 -30.65 16.31
C VAL A 497 -38.49 -31.48 16.76
N ILE A 498 -37.30 -30.86 16.90
CA ILE A 498 -36.08 -31.60 17.29
C ILE A 498 -36.06 -31.77 18.82
N PRO A 499 -36.03 -33.02 19.35
CA PRO A 499 -35.92 -33.24 20.79
C PRO A 499 -34.66 -32.57 21.37
N SER A 500 -34.77 -31.87 22.49
CA SER A 500 -33.63 -31.17 23.11
C SER A 500 -32.46 -32.11 23.44
N ALA A 501 -32.72 -33.34 23.76
CA ALA A 501 -31.70 -34.35 24.02
C ALA A 501 -30.77 -34.59 22.83
N TRP A 502 -31.25 -34.53 21.59
CA TRP A 502 -30.47 -34.73 20.37
C TRP A 502 -29.50 -33.57 20.08
N ILE A 503 -29.74 -32.40 20.66
CA ILE A 503 -28.85 -31.24 20.56
C ILE A 503 -27.89 -31.21 21.76
N THR A 504 -28.42 -31.49 22.97
CA THR A 504 -27.64 -31.34 24.22
C THR A 504 -26.57 -32.42 24.37
N TRP A 505 -26.85 -33.68 24.03
CA TRP A 505 -25.89 -34.76 24.18
C TRP A 505 -24.65 -34.61 23.25
N PRO A 506 -24.79 -34.35 21.95
CA PRO A 506 -23.61 -34.08 21.11
C PRO A 506 -22.85 -32.82 21.52
N LEU A 507 -23.53 -31.80 22.04
CA LEU A 507 -22.90 -30.59 22.55
C LEU A 507 -22.00 -30.90 23.76
N VAL A 508 -22.53 -31.65 24.77
CA VAL A 508 -21.73 -32.03 25.94
C VAL A 508 -20.58 -32.95 25.56
N ALA A 509 -20.85 -33.96 24.71
CA ALA A 509 -19.79 -34.85 24.22
C ALA A 509 -18.69 -34.06 23.45
N GLY A 510 -19.09 -33.12 22.62
CA GLY A 510 -18.16 -32.25 21.89
C GLY A 510 -17.31 -31.40 22.82
N PHE A 511 -17.87 -30.79 23.85
CA PHE A 511 -17.11 -30.06 24.86
C PHE A 511 -16.09 -30.95 25.61
N VAL A 512 -16.46 -32.18 25.96
CA VAL A 512 -15.55 -33.14 26.58
C VAL A 512 -14.41 -33.50 25.62
N ILE A 513 -14.69 -33.70 24.34
CA ILE A 513 -13.66 -33.98 23.32
C ILE A 513 -12.72 -32.79 23.16
N LEU A 514 -13.25 -31.54 23.04
CA LEU A 514 -12.44 -30.33 22.93
C LEU A 514 -11.59 -30.11 24.18
N TYR A 515 -12.09 -30.41 25.36
CA TYR A 515 -11.36 -30.29 26.61
C TYR A 515 -10.12 -31.19 26.66
N PHE A 516 -10.19 -32.39 26.07
CA PHE A 516 -9.08 -33.35 25.98
C PHE A 516 -8.41 -33.40 24.60
N LYS A 517 -8.58 -32.35 23.75
CA LYS A 517 -8.12 -32.32 22.36
C LYS A 517 -6.64 -32.68 22.19
N GLU A 518 -5.75 -32.10 23.02
CA GLU A 518 -4.30 -32.29 22.90
C GLU A 518 -3.88 -33.75 23.14
N ILE A 519 -4.49 -34.40 24.15
CA ILE A 519 -4.25 -35.81 24.45
C ILE A 519 -4.76 -36.69 23.30
N LEU A 520 -5.95 -36.38 22.77
CA LEU A 520 -6.54 -37.16 21.68
C LEU A 520 -5.75 -36.99 20.37
N ILE A 521 -5.31 -35.76 20.06
CA ILE A 521 -4.47 -35.48 18.90
C ILE A 521 -3.13 -36.20 19.05
N GLY A 522 -2.45 -36.10 20.22
CA GLY A 522 -1.21 -36.75 20.49
C GLY A 522 -1.27 -38.28 20.37
N LEU A 523 -2.39 -38.88 20.81
CA LEU A 523 -2.62 -40.33 20.73
C LEU A 523 -2.83 -40.80 19.28
N VAL A 524 -3.61 -40.05 18.47
CA VAL A 524 -3.89 -40.39 17.06
C VAL A 524 -2.65 -40.16 16.18
N GLU A 525 -1.90 -39.09 16.42
CA GLU A 525 -0.71 -38.76 15.65
C GLU A 525 0.57 -39.44 16.17
N HIS A 526 0.47 -40.27 17.20
CA HIS A 526 1.59 -40.98 17.81
C HIS A 526 2.75 -40.07 18.22
N LYS A 527 2.46 -38.86 18.71
CA LYS A 527 3.48 -37.93 19.21
C LYS A 527 4.11 -38.47 20.52
N PRO A 528 5.45 -38.41 20.70
CA PRO A 528 6.11 -38.95 21.89
C PRO A 528 5.67 -38.21 23.18
N ASP A 529 5.34 -36.96 23.11
CA ASP A 529 5.05 -36.06 24.23
C ASP A 529 3.54 -35.81 24.44
N TRP A 530 2.70 -36.86 24.27
CA TRP A 530 1.26 -36.73 24.41
C TRP A 530 0.75 -36.59 25.86
N LYS A 531 1.62 -36.88 26.87
CA LYS A 531 1.25 -36.79 28.29
C LYS A 531 1.59 -35.40 28.84
N PRO A 532 0.64 -34.71 29.52
CA PRO A 532 0.92 -33.44 30.17
C PRO A 532 1.94 -33.61 31.30
N GLU A 533 2.87 -32.66 31.44
CA GLU A 533 3.87 -32.64 32.56
C GLU A 533 3.17 -32.41 33.91
N SER A 534 2.14 -31.58 33.97
CA SER A 534 1.33 -31.25 35.15
C SER A 534 -0.15 -31.36 34.83
N TRP A 535 -0.86 -32.26 35.51
CA TRP A 535 -2.31 -32.40 35.32
C TRP A 535 -3.11 -31.18 35.82
N GLY A 536 -2.64 -30.51 36.85
CA GLY A 536 -3.32 -29.33 37.40
C GLY A 536 -3.32 -28.15 36.43
N ASP A 537 -2.18 -27.84 35.86
CA ASP A 537 -1.99 -26.77 34.90
C ASP A 537 -2.73 -27.09 33.59
N TYR A 538 -2.67 -28.34 33.15
CA TYR A 538 -3.39 -28.82 31.96
C TYR A 538 -4.91 -28.62 32.08
N LEU A 539 -5.51 -29.06 33.18
CA LEU A 539 -6.94 -28.92 33.40
C LEU A 539 -7.38 -27.46 33.49
N LEU A 540 -6.58 -26.60 34.12
CA LEU A 540 -6.89 -25.18 34.24
C LEU A 540 -6.74 -24.47 32.88
N ALA A 541 -5.67 -24.73 32.13
CA ALA A 541 -5.44 -24.15 30.81
C ALA A 541 -6.55 -24.52 29.83
N ASN A 542 -6.90 -25.78 29.71
CA ASN A 542 -7.96 -26.23 28.81
C ASN A 542 -9.36 -25.71 29.19
N LEU A 543 -9.60 -25.42 30.48
CA LEU A 543 -10.85 -24.76 30.87
C LEU A 543 -10.95 -23.34 30.30
N PHE A 544 -9.86 -22.55 30.39
CA PHE A 544 -9.82 -21.23 29.79
C PHE A 544 -9.92 -21.27 28.27
N GLU A 545 -9.21 -22.21 27.62
CA GLU A 545 -9.32 -22.40 26.18
C GLU A 545 -10.77 -22.74 25.74
N LEU A 546 -11.45 -23.60 26.48
CA LEU A 546 -12.84 -23.94 26.17
C LEU A 546 -13.77 -22.73 26.24
N ILE A 547 -13.57 -21.87 27.24
CA ILE A 547 -14.31 -20.60 27.36
C ILE A 547 -14.00 -19.69 26.17
N GLU A 548 -12.73 -19.60 25.78
CA GLU A 548 -12.28 -18.81 24.64
C GLU A 548 -12.92 -19.29 23.34
N TYR A 549 -13.03 -20.61 23.11
CA TYR A 549 -13.70 -21.15 21.92
C TYR A 549 -15.17 -20.77 21.85
N VAL A 550 -15.90 -20.87 22.95
CA VAL A 550 -17.31 -20.48 23.01
C VAL A 550 -17.47 -18.99 22.74
N LEU A 551 -16.64 -18.16 23.37
CA LEU A 551 -16.65 -16.71 23.14
C LEU A 551 -16.30 -16.36 21.70
N SER A 552 -15.33 -17.06 21.10
CA SER A 552 -14.91 -16.87 19.71
C SER A 552 -16.04 -17.24 18.74
N TYR A 553 -16.75 -18.36 18.94
CA TYR A 553 -17.90 -18.73 18.12
C TYR A 553 -19.02 -17.70 18.20
N PHE A 554 -19.33 -17.24 19.40
CA PHE A 554 -20.35 -16.21 19.61
C PHE A 554 -19.96 -14.88 18.96
N SER A 555 -18.75 -14.38 19.24
CA SER A 555 -18.26 -13.11 18.71
C SER A 555 -18.23 -13.10 17.18
N ASN A 556 -17.72 -14.18 16.57
CA ASN A 556 -17.63 -14.26 15.11
C ASN A 556 -19.02 -14.35 14.47
N THR A 557 -19.98 -15.05 15.10
CA THR A 557 -21.35 -15.12 14.60
C THR A 557 -22.05 -13.76 14.66
N VAL A 558 -21.90 -13.05 15.79
CA VAL A 558 -22.47 -11.69 15.97
C VAL A 558 -21.82 -10.69 15.01
N SER A 559 -20.55 -10.87 14.64
CA SER A 559 -19.85 -10.00 13.69
C SER A 559 -20.55 -9.94 12.33
N PHE A 560 -21.25 -11.00 11.91
CA PHE A 560 -22.01 -11.01 10.65
C PHE A 560 -23.29 -10.17 10.67
N LEU A 561 -23.79 -9.75 11.85
CA LEU A 561 -24.86 -8.74 11.93
C LEU A 561 -24.50 -7.45 11.16
N ARG A 562 -23.23 -7.16 11.03
CA ARG A 562 -22.72 -6.03 10.27
C ARG A 562 -23.20 -6.05 8.81
N VAL A 563 -23.31 -7.22 8.20
CA VAL A 563 -23.80 -7.36 6.82
C VAL A 563 -25.22 -6.79 6.70
N GLY A 564 -26.12 -7.20 7.61
CA GLY A 564 -27.48 -6.64 7.65
C GLY A 564 -27.53 -5.18 8.05
N ALA A 565 -26.67 -4.76 9.01
CA ALA A 565 -26.60 -3.37 9.43
C ALA A 565 -26.21 -2.42 8.30
N PHE A 566 -25.27 -2.81 7.41
CA PHE A 566 -24.87 -1.98 6.27
C PHE A 566 -26.00 -1.84 5.24
N VAL A 567 -26.79 -2.89 5.00
CA VAL A 567 -27.99 -2.78 4.16
C VAL A 567 -28.97 -1.74 4.71
N LEU A 568 -29.18 -1.74 6.03
CA LEU A 568 -30.07 -0.76 6.69
C LEU A 568 -29.49 0.64 6.66
N VAL A 569 -28.17 0.79 6.85
CA VAL A 569 -27.49 2.08 6.80
C VAL A 569 -27.58 2.69 5.40
N HIS A 570 -27.41 1.88 4.35
CA HIS A 570 -27.58 2.31 2.96
C HIS A 570 -28.99 2.90 2.73
N ALA A 571 -30.03 2.13 3.06
CA ALA A 571 -31.41 2.58 2.91
C ALA A 571 -31.70 3.85 3.74
N GLY A 572 -31.19 3.91 4.98
CA GLY A 572 -31.34 5.07 5.86
C GLY A 572 -30.65 6.33 5.32
N MET A 573 -29.42 6.22 4.83
CA MET A 573 -28.68 7.35 4.23
C MET A 573 -29.39 7.86 2.97
N MET A 574 -29.87 6.97 2.13
CA MET A 574 -30.63 7.37 0.93
C MET A 574 -31.94 8.04 1.27
N LEU A 575 -32.66 7.57 2.30
CA LEU A 575 -33.87 8.23 2.80
C LEU A 575 -33.59 9.69 3.21
N VAL A 576 -32.46 9.95 3.88
CA VAL A 576 -32.05 11.32 4.24
C VAL A 576 -31.82 12.17 2.98
N VAL A 577 -31.10 11.66 1.96
CA VAL A 577 -30.87 12.39 0.71
C VAL A 577 -32.19 12.74 0.02
N TYR A 578 -33.13 11.79 -0.06
CA TYR A 578 -34.44 12.05 -0.65
C TYR A 578 -35.27 13.06 0.16
N SER A 579 -35.20 13.03 1.49
CA SER A 579 -35.89 13.99 2.36
C SER A 579 -35.34 15.41 2.26
N MET A 580 -34.03 15.56 1.99
CA MET A 580 -33.39 16.86 1.78
C MET A 580 -33.62 17.43 0.36
N ALA A 581 -34.03 16.60 -0.58
CA ALA A 581 -34.24 17.02 -1.97
C ALA A 581 -35.50 17.89 -2.12
N PRO A 582 -35.43 19.07 -2.75
CA PRO A 582 -36.63 19.87 -3.03
C PRO A 582 -37.68 19.11 -3.83
N ALA A 583 -38.96 19.46 -3.68
CA ALA A 583 -40.08 18.77 -4.34
C ALA A 583 -39.94 18.70 -5.88
N ALA A 584 -39.38 19.74 -6.53
CA ALA A 584 -39.18 19.80 -7.97
C ALA A 584 -38.06 20.80 -8.36
N GLY A 585 -37.60 20.74 -9.62
CA GLY A 585 -36.65 21.68 -10.20
C GLY A 585 -35.21 21.19 -10.25
N PHE A 586 -34.31 22.07 -10.76
CA PHE A 586 -32.89 21.78 -10.91
C PHE A 586 -32.20 21.42 -9.56
N GLY A 587 -32.64 22.07 -8.46
CA GLY A 587 -32.12 21.80 -7.11
C GLY A 587 -32.34 20.36 -6.66
N ARG A 588 -33.47 19.72 -7.04
CA ARG A 588 -33.71 18.28 -6.74
C ARG A 588 -32.66 17.39 -7.41
N ILE A 589 -32.45 17.61 -8.71
CA ILE A 589 -31.48 16.82 -9.48
C ILE A 589 -30.07 16.99 -8.88
N LEU A 590 -29.70 18.22 -8.56
CA LEU A 590 -28.38 18.50 -7.96
C LEU A 590 -28.18 17.79 -6.63
N VAL A 591 -29.16 17.86 -5.71
CA VAL A 591 -29.08 17.19 -4.40
C VAL A 591 -29.02 15.67 -4.56
N LEU A 592 -29.84 15.08 -5.45
CA LEU A 592 -29.83 13.64 -5.69
C LEU A 592 -28.50 13.17 -6.31
N VAL A 593 -27.96 13.87 -7.28
CA VAL A 593 -26.68 13.50 -7.92
C VAL A 593 -25.53 13.63 -6.94
N LEU A 594 -25.41 14.76 -6.23
CA LEU A 594 -24.33 14.96 -5.25
C LEU A 594 -24.47 14.02 -4.05
N GLY A 595 -25.69 13.80 -3.56
CA GLY A 595 -25.98 12.86 -2.48
C GLY A 595 -25.61 11.43 -2.84
N ASN A 596 -26.04 10.94 -4.01
CA ASN A 596 -25.66 9.61 -4.51
C ASN A 596 -24.15 9.48 -4.70
N LEU A 597 -23.47 10.48 -5.26
CA LEU A 597 -22.02 10.45 -5.45
C LEU A 597 -21.28 10.38 -4.10
N LEU A 598 -21.72 11.18 -3.13
CA LEU A 598 -21.13 11.20 -1.79
C LEU A 598 -21.32 9.87 -1.06
N ILE A 599 -22.57 9.36 -1.05
CA ILE A 599 -22.91 8.08 -0.39
C ILE A 599 -22.16 6.93 -1.07
N MET A 600 -22.20 6.85 -2.40
CA MET A 600 -21.49 5.81 -3.16
C MET A 600 -19.99 5.83 -2.85
N GLY A 601 -19.36 7.00 -2.71
CA GLY A 601 -17.95 7.12 -2.36
C GLY A 601 -17.64 6.65 -0.93
N ILE A 602 -18.36 7.18 0.05
CA ILE A 602 -18.13 6.87 1.48
C ILE A 602 -18.49 5.40 1.75
N GLU A 603 -19.68 4.99 1.36
CA GLU A 603 -20.19 3.66 1.63
C GLU A 603 -19.43 2.58 0.85
N GLY A 604 -19.04 2.86 -0.40
CA GLY A 604 -18.22 1.96 -1.19
C GLY A 604 -16.89 1.62 -0.51
N VAL A 605 -16.20 2.63 0.04
CA VAL A 605 -14.95 2.44 0.80
C VAL A 605 -15.21 1.71 2.13
N LEU A 606 -16.23 2.10 2.86
CA LEU A 606 -16.58 1.45 4.13
C LEU A 606 -16.94 -0.02 3.93
N THR A 607 -17.80 -0.33 2.96
CA THR A 607 -18.18 -1.70 2.61
C THR A 607 -16.97 -2.52 2.18
N TYR A 608 -16.09 -1.95 1.34
CA TYR A 608 -14.85 -2.60 0.92
C TYR A 608 -14.00 -3.05 2.12
N ILE A 609 -13.78 -2.15 3.10
CA ILE A 609 -13.00 -2.44 4.30
C ILE A 609 -13.71 -3.47 5.19
N GLN A 610 -15.03 -3.36 5.37
CA GLN A 610 -15.77 -4.24 6.27
C GLN A 610 -15.87 -5.68 5.74
N VAL A 611 -16.01 -5.86 4.43
CA VAL A 611 -15.99 -7.20 3.81
C VAL A 611 -14.61 -7.83 3.91
N LEU A 612 -13.52 -7.05 3.69
CA LEU A 612 -12.15 -7.55 3.93
C LEU A 612 -11.95 -8.00 5.37
N ARG A 613 -12.43 -7.19 6.32
CA ARG A 613 -12.35 -7.52 7.74
C ARG A 613 -13.06 -8.84 8.05
N LEU A 614 -14.28 -9.04 7.54
CA LEU A 614 -15.00 -10.31 7.69
C LEU A 614 -14.21 -11.49 7.09
N GLY A 615 -13.58 -11.28 5.92
CA GLY A 615 -12.73 -12.28 5.29
C GLY A 615 -11.52 -12.68 6.14
N PHE A 616 -10.81 -11.71 6.67
CA PHE A 616 -9.55 -11.93 7.36
C PHE A 616 -9.74 -12.41 8.81
N TYR A 617 -10.60 -11.75 9.58
CA TYR A 617 -10.68 -12.02 11.02
C TYR A 617 -11.68 -13.16 11.36
N GLU A 618 -12.80 -13.25 10.67
CA GLU A 618 -13.81 -14.24 10.98
C GLU A 618 -13.63 -15.55 10.19
N MET A 619 -13.12 -15.49 8.95
CA MET A 619 -13.00 -16.66 8.08
C MET A 619 -11.56 -17.21 7.99
N PHE A 620 -10.56 -16.38 7.60
CA PHE A 620 -9.19 -16.85 7.44
C PHE A 620 -8.59 -17.37 8.75
N SER A 621 -8.87 -16.72 9.87
CA SER A 621 -8.45 -17.17 11.20
C SER A 621 -8.82 -18.63 11.52
N ARG A 622 -9.79 -19.22 10.80
CA ARG A 622 -10.23 -20.59 11.01
C ARG A 622 -9.41 -21.65 10.29
N PHE A 623 -8.87 -21.35 9.12
CA PHE A 623 -8.21 -22.38 8.29
C PHE A 623 -6.90 -21.93 7.63
N TYR A 624 -6.52 -20.68 7.74
CA TYR A 624 -5.44 -20.11 6.97
C TYR A 624 -4.39 -19.43 7.87
N GLN A 625 -3.11 -19.75 7.68
CA GLN A 625 -2.02 -19.21 8.49
C GLN A 625 -1.22 -18.13 7.77
N GLY A 626 -1.08 -18.20 6.43
CA GLY A 626 -0.38 -17.19 5.63
C GLY A 626 1.13 -17.13 5.86
N ASP A 627 1.77 -18.25 6.21
CA ASP A 627 3.19 -18.37 6.54
C ASP A 627 4.07 -18.78 5.35
N GLY A 628 3.52 -18.79 4.14
CA GLY A 628 4.24 -19.15 2.92
C GLY A 628 5.19 -18.06 2.46
N GLN A 629 6.24 -18.47 1.75
CA GLN A 629 7.19 -17.57 1.11
C GLN A 629 6.80 -17.38 -0.37
N PRO A 630 6.78 -16.14 -0.90
CA PRO A 630 6.47 -15.91 -2.30
C PRO A 630 7.59 -16.43 -3.20
N PHE A 631 7.23 -16.94 -4.38
CA PHE A 631 8.20 -17.28 -5.41
C PHE A 631 8.71 -16.03 -6.10
N HIS A 632 9.96 -15.66 -5.82
CA HIS A 632 10.66 -14.53 -6.43
C HIS A 632 11.80 -15.02 -7.32
N ALA A 633 11.48 -15.35 -8.56
CA ALA A 633 12.52 -15.61 -9.54
C ALA A 633 13.11 -14.28 -10.02
N PHE A 634 14.43 -14.22 -10.10
CA PHE A 634 15.12 -13.04 -10.60
C PHE A 634 14.83 -12.82 -12.09
N ARG A 635 14.37 -11.62 -12.45
CA ARG A 635 14.14 -11.23 -13.84
C ARG A 635 14.69 -9.83 -14.07
N LEU A 636 15.63 -9.71 -14.98
CA LEU A 636 16.33 -8.45 -15.27
C LEU A 636 15.40 -7.26 -15.53
N GLY A 637 14.27 -7.46 -16.22
CA GLY A 637 13.31 -6.40 -16.56
C GLY A 637 12.37 -6.00 -15.41
N ASP A 638 12.16 -6.83 -14.39
CA ASP A 638 11.22 -6.56 -13.28
C ASP A 638 11.87 -5.82 -12.12
N THR A 639 13.20 -5.88 -11.98
CA THR A 639 13.96 -5.12 -10.95
C THR A 639 13.81 -3.61 -11.12
N VAL A 640 13.53 -3.15 -12.33
CA VAL A 640 13.27 -1.72 -12.62
C VAL A 640 11.86 -1.34 -12.17
N ARG A 641 10.87 -2.22 -12.32
CA ARG A 641 9.47 -1.93 -11.97
C ARG A 641 9.19 -2.00 -10.47
N GLN A 642 9.89 -2.84 -9.72
CA GLN A 642 9.69 -2.97 -8.27
C GLN A 642 10.25 -1.79 -7.45
N LYS A 643 11.23 -1.04 -7.98
CA LYS A 643 11.75 0.18 -7.33
C LYS A 643 10.97 1.45 -7.69
N GLN A 644 10.03 1.37 -8.66
CA GLN A 644 9.16 2.47 -9.10
C GLN A 644 7.73 2.41 -8.52
N ALA A 645 7.36 1.33 -7.82
CA ALA A 645 6.11 1.14 -7.10
C ALA A 645 6.32 1.29 -5.59
#